data_cf01b5c34363c0bd0dc74fba98e2d165
#
_entry.id   cf01b5c34363c0bd0dc74fba98e2d165
#
_cell.length_a   1.000
_cell.length_b   1.000
_cell.length_c   1.000
_cell.angle_alpha   90.00
_cell.angle_beta   90.00
_cell.angle_gamma   90.00
#
_symmetry.space_group_name_H-M   'P 1'
#
loop_
_entity.id
_entity.type
_entity.pdbx_description
1 polymer ?
#
loop_
_entity_poly.entity_id
_entity_poly.type
_entity_poly.pdbx_seq_one_letter_code
_entity_poly.pdbx_strand_id
1 'polypeptide(L)'
;MEKYMETDLRYLKSLANQYPTVAAAATEIINLQAILNLPKGTEHFITDIHGEYDQFQHVIRNGSGAIKRKIEEEFGNAISAGEKKAIATLIYYPEQKLEQVLKTEENMEDWYKVSLYRLIRICKSASSKYTRSKVRKALPKDFAYVIEELLTGRPDVSDQEAYYNEIIRSVIRTGRAPELVIAFCNLIRRLVVDHLHVVGDIFDRGPYPNLIMDTLMQHHSVDIQWGNHDIYWMGAAAGSRPCICNAIRISAKYGNLNLLEDGYGINLVPLARLAMSRYDKDPCTCFKLDYREDEYDVRDAMLDEKMHKAITVIQFKLEGQMIMRHPEFGMDERLLLDKINIEKGTVCVEGKEYPMKDLNFPTIDWKHPYELSSEEEDVMERITQAFLNCEKLQRHVRFLFTQGSLYKVYNGNLLYHGCVPMNEDGTFTRVNVYGKEYSGKALYDVLENYARKGYYAIDPGEKKKGLDILWFIWENQNSPVFGKAKMTTFERYFIADKATHQEPKNPYYRLLEEEEVVNRILSEFGLEGAEAHIINGHIPVEAKRGESPVKCGGKLLIIDGGFSKAYQPKTGIAGYTLIYNSYGLVLAAHEPFESVEKAVQDGSDIASHTILVQHVVRRKLVADTDIGRELRASIRDLEALLQAYRDGILVEKI
;
A
#
# COMPACT_ATOMS: atom_id res chain seq x y z
N MET A 1 -39.71 -2.45 -32.40
CA MET A 1 -39.31 -1.29 -31.58
C MET A 1 -39.56 -1.49 -30.09
N GLU A 2 -40.60 -2.20 -29.70
CA GLU A 2 -40.89 -2.47 -28.25
C GLU A 2 -39.85 -3.32 -27.50
N LYS A 3 -38.91 -3.95 -28.21
CA LYS A 3 -37.88 -4.84 -27.63
C LYS A 3 -36.70 -4.07 -26.97
N TYR A 4 -36.53 -2.79 -27.28
CA TYR A 4 -35.43 -1.96 -26.76
C TYR A 4 -36.00 -0.75 -26.05
N MET A 5 -35.68 -0.56 -24.78
CA MET A 5 -36.01 0.68 -24.07
C MET A 5 -35.18 1.85 -24.65
N GLU A 6 -35.68 3.06 -24.56
CA GLU A 6 -35.03 4.26 -25.12
C GLU A 6 -33.59 4.45 -24.55
N THR A 7 -33.37 4.10 -23.27
CA THR A 7 -32.06 4.11 -22.63
C THR A 7 -31.11 3.09 -23.24
N ASP A 8 -31.60 1.88 -23.54
CA ASP A 8 -30.80 0.82 -24.18
C ASP A 8 -30.38 1.21 -25.58
N LEU A 9 -31.29 1.82 -26.34
CA LEU A 9 -31.00 2.28 -27.70
C LEU A 9 -29.96 3.42 -27.73
N ARG A 10 -30.01 4.34 -26.75
CA ARG A 10 -29.03 5.41 -26.63
C ARG A 10 -27.64 4.86 -26.30
N TYR A 11 -27.56 3.87 -25.40
CA TYR A 11 -26.33 3.18 -25.09
C TYR A 11 -25.75 2.42 -26.27
N LEU A 12 -26.58 1.65 -26.99
CA LEU A 12 -26.18 0.91 -28.21
C LEU A 12 -25.68 1.85 -29.30
N LYS A 13 -26.31 3.03 -29.49
CA LYS A 13 -25.80 4.07 -30.40
C LYS A 13 -24.40 4.58 -29.99
N SER A 14 -24.13 4.72 -28.70
CA SER A 14 -22.82 5.10 -28.24
C SER A 14 -21.78 3.99 -28.49
N LEU A 15 -22.14 2.74 -28.22
CA LEU A 15 -21.30 1.58 -28.47
C LEU A 15 -21.03 1.38 -29.99
N ALA A 16 -21.98 1.69 -30.84
CA ALA A 16 -21.83 1.66 -32.29
C ALA A 16 -20.78 2.65 -32.84
N ASN A 17 -20.42 3.68 -32.10
CA ASN A 17 -19.31 4.57 -32.49
C ASN A 17 -17.94 3.90 -32.30
N GLN A 18 -17.82 2.94 -31.39
CA GLN A 18 -16.59 2.18 -31.15
C GLN A 18 -16.53 0.94 -32.07
N TYR A 19 -17.67 0.32 -32.31
CA TYR A 19 -17.81 -0.88 -33.11
C TYR A 19 -18.82 -0.62 -34.28
N PRO A 20 -18.40 0.10 -35.33
CA PRO A 20 -19.31 0.66 -36.30
C PRO A 20 -19.92 -0.37 -37.27
N THR A 21 -19.44 -1.61 -37.28
CA THR A 21 -19.90 -2.67 -38.17
C THR A 21 -20.17 -3.97 -37.44
N VAL A 22 -21.00 -4.84 -38.05
CA VAL A 22 -21.21 -6.24 -37.61
C VAL A 22 -19.87 -6.97 -37.46
N ALA A 23 -18.97 -6.79 -38.44
CA ALA A 23 -17.64 -7.42 -38.40
C ALA A 23 -16.78 -6.95 -37.19
N ALA A 24 -16.80 -5.64 -36.91
CA ALA A 24 -16.06 -5.08 -35.77
C ALA A 24 -16.59 -5.61 -34.42
N ALA A 25 -17.91 -5.60 -34.22
CA ALA A 25 -18.55 -6.13 -33.05
C ALA A 25 -18.28 -7.65 -32.86
N ALA A 26 -18.45 -8.43 -33.93
CA ALA A 26 -18.20 -9.87 -33.91
C ALA A 26 -16.73 -10.20 -33.61
N THR A 27 -15.77 -9.46 -34.17
CA THR A 27 -14.34 -9.64 -33.93
C THR A 27 -14.02 -9.40 -32.46
N GLU A 28 -14.59 -8.35 -31.85
CA GLU A 28 -14.35 -8.07 -30.42
C GLU A 28 -15.00 -9.12 -29.53
N ILE A 29 -16.20 -9.61 -29.82
CA ILE A 29 -16.82 -10.75 -29.11
C ILE A 29 -15.88 -11.96 -29.10
N ILE A 30 -15.33 -12.32 -30.27
CA ILE A 30 -14.39 -13.45 -30.41
C ILE A 30 -13.13 -13.20 -29.55
N ASN A 31 -12.59 -11.99 -29.56
CA ASN A 31 -11.43 -11.62 -28.76
C ASN A 31 -11.72 -11.74 -27.26
N LEU A 32 -12.81 -11.15 -26.78
CA LEU A 32 -13.19 -11.18 -25.38
C LEU A 32 -13.49 -12.62 -24.90
N GLN A 33 -14.17 -13.43 -25.70
CA GLN A 33 -14.42 -14.84 -25.40
C GLN A 33 -13.13 -15.66 -25.33
N ALA A 34 -12.17 -15.39 -26.19
CA ALA A 34 -10.86 -16.05 -26.13
C ALA A 34 -10.10 -15.66 -24.84
N ILE A 35 -10.15 -14.37 -24.43
CA ILE A 35 -9.52 -13.87 -23.20
C ILE A 35 -10.07 -14.57 -21.95
N LEU A 36 -11.36 -14.85 -21.89
CA LEU A 36 -11.99 -15.56 -20.77
C LEU A 36 -11.35 -16.94 -20.50
N ASN A 37 -10.74 -17.56 -21.51
CA ASN A 37 -10.09 -18.88 -21.39
C ASN A 37 -8.60 -18.82 -21.04
N LEU A 38 -8.02 -17.62 -20.89
CA LEU A 38 -6.65 -17.47 -20.41
C LEU A 38 -6.58 -17.77 -18.90
N PRO A 39 -5.41 -18.19 -18.38
CA PRO A 39 -5.22 -18.35 -16.96
C PRO A 39 -5.43 -17.02 -16.21
N LYS A 40 -6.00 -17.10 -14.99
CA LYS A 40 -6.06 -15.96 -14.07
C LYS A 40 -4.68 -15.33 -13.89
N GLY A 41 -4.63 -14.01 -13.91
CA GLY A 41 -3.43 -13.25 -13.59
C GLY A 41 -2.93 -13.48 -12.17
N THR A 42 -1.69 -13.07 -11.90
CA THR A 42 -1.07 -13.18 -10.57
C THR A 42 -1.26 -11.89 -9.81
N GLU A 43 -1.88 -11.97 -8.64
CA GLU A 43 -2.05 -10.87 -7.69
C GLU A 43 -1.10 -11.05 -6.52
N HIS A 44 -0.46 -9.97 -6.09
CA HIS A 44 0.34 -9.92 -4.88
C HIS A 44 -0.31 -8.99 -3.86
N PHE A 45 -0.29 -9.40 -2.60
CA PHE A 45 -0.81 -8.63 -1.47
C PHE A 45 0.32 -8.40 -0.47
N ILE A 46 0.56 -7.16 -0.11
CA ILE A 46 1.54 -6.73 0.88
C ILE A 46 0.90 -5.70 1.81
N THR A 47 1.43 -5.55 3.01
CA THR A 47 0.93 -4.60 4.02
C THR A 47 2.05 -4.10 4.93
N ASP A 48 1.76 -3.03 5.70
CA ASP A 48 2.61 -2.53 6.78
C ASP A 48 4.07 -2.28 6.36
N ILE A 49 4.25 -1.64 5.19
CA ILE A 49 5.55 -1.38 4.55
C ILE A 49 6.36 -0.38 5.37
N HIS A 50 5.69 0.61 5.98
CA HIS A 50 6.24 1.55 6.95
C HIS A 50 7.57 2.19 6.52
N GLY A 51 7.64 2.75 5.32
CA GLY A 51 8.82 3.48 4.85
C GLY A 51 10.09 2.65 4.60
N GLU A 52 10.04 1.34 4.70
CA GLU A 52 11.19 0.42 4.49
C GLU A 52 11.44 0.19 2.99
N TYR A 53 11.96 1.20 2.32
CA TYR A 53 12.05 1.28 0.86
C TYR A 53 12.92 0.18 0.24
N ASP A 54 14.11 -0.09 0.77
CA ASP A 54 15.04 -1.03 0.15
C ASP A 54 14.50 -2.46 0.14
N GLN A 55 13.93 -2.88 1.27
CA GLN A 55 13.29 -4.18 1.37
C GLN A 55 12.04 -4.27 0.50
N PHE A 56 11.19 -3.24 0.52
CA PHE A 56 10.01 -3.16 -0.36
C PHE A 56 10.42 -3.26 -1.83
N GLN A 57 11.42 -2.48 -2.24
CA GLN A 57 11.89 -2.48 -3.61
C GLN A 57 12.44 -3.86 -4.03
N HIS A 58 13.18 -4.53 -3.14
CA HIS A 58 13.68 -5.88 -3.41
C HIS A 58 12.54 -6.89 -3.60
N VAL A 59 11.52 -6.88 -2.71
CA VAL A 59 10.35 -7.76 -2.80
C VAL A 59 9.56 -7.54 -4.09
N ILE A 60 9.38 -6.28 -4.51
CA ILE A 60 8.72 -5.97 -5.79
C ILE A 60 9.58 -6.43 -6.97
N ARG A 61 10.89 -6.23 -6.94
CA ARG A 61 11.80 -6.57 -8.03
C ARG A 61 11.98 -8.07 -8.21
N ASN A 62 11.99 -8.86 -7.15
CA ASN A 62 12.09 -10.31 -7.23
C ASN A 62 10.71 -10.99 -7.42
N GLY A 63 9.61 -10.20 -7.39
CA GLY A 63 8.24 -10.69 -7.49
C GLY A 63 7.93 -11.70 -6.40
N SER A 64 8.39 -11.45 -5.16
CA SER A 64 8.22 -12.34 -4.01
C SER A 64 8.63 -13.80 -4.32
N GLY A 65 9.76 -13.95 -5.03
CA GLY A 65 10.32 -15.23 -5.46
C GLY A 65 9.70 -15.81 -6.74
N ALA A 66 8.74 -15.15 -7.38
CA ALA A 66 8.10 -15.65 -8.58
C ALA A 66 9.06 -15.68 -9.79
N ILE A 67 10.00 -14.73 -9.88
CA ILE A 67 11.01 -14.71 -10.95
C ILE A 67 11.97 -15.91 -10.80
N LYS A 68 12.40 -16.21 -9.59
CA LYS A 68 13.26 -17.37 -9.32
C LYS A 68 12.57 -18.69 -9.70
N ARG A 69 11.27 -18.81 -9.38
CA ARG A 69 10.48 -19.98 -9.83
C ARG A 69 10.40 -20.07 -11.36
N LYS A 70 10.21 -18.94 -12.05
CA LYS A 70 10.21 -18.91 -13.53
C LYS A 70 11.55 -19.32 -14.13
N ILE A 71 12.66 -18.91 -13.56
CA ILE A 71 14.00 -19.33 -13.96
C ILE A 71 14.16 -20.84 -13.75
N GLU A 72 13.69 -21.36 -12.62
CA GLU A 72 13.74 -22.81 -12.33
C GLU A 72 12.86 -23.62 -13.28
N GLU A 73 11.64 -23.18 -13.55
CA GLU A 73 10.70 -23.81 -14.50
C GLU A 73 11.29 -23.85 -15.92
N GLU A 74 12.00 -22.78 -16.35
CA GLU A 74 12.51 -22.65 -17.71
C GLU A 74 13.80 -23.40 -17.96
N PHE A 75 14.70 -23.45 -16.96
CA PHE A 75 16.04 -24.02 -17.16
C PHE A 75 16.26 -25.33 -16.42
N GLY A 76 15.50 -25.63 -15.35
CA GLY A 76 15.68 -26.87 -14.58
C GLY A 76 17.16 -27.16 -14.29
N ASN A 77 17.63 -28.32 -14.69
CA ASN A 77 19.04 -28.72 -14.54
C ASN A 77 19.94 -28.33 -15.75
N ALA A 78 19.42 -27.59 -16.72
CA ALA A 78 20.18 -27.23 -17.92
C ALA A 78 21.28 -26.18 -17.67
N ILE A 79 21.18 -25.42 -16.59
CA ILE A 79 22.20 -24.45 -16.14
C ILE A 79 22.46 -24.62 -14.64
N SER A 80 23.65 -24.22 -14.20
CA SER A 80 24.05 -24.32 -12.79
C SER A 80 23.25 -23.42 -11.86
N ALA A 81 23.26 -23.73 -10.57
CA ALA A 81 22.65 -22.88 -9.55
C ALA A 81 23.25 -21.48 -9.51
N GLY A 82 24.57 -21.34 -9.74
CA GLY A 82 25.26 -20.07 -9.83
C GLY A 82 24.78 -19.22 -11.01
N GLU A 83 24.57 -19.83 -12.18
CA GLU A 83 24.04 -19.12 -13.35
C GLU A 83 22.58 -18.69 -13.15
N LYS A 84 21.72 -19.52 -12.55
CA LYS A 84 20.35 -19.15 -12.18
C LYS A 84 20.34 -17.95 -11.26
N LYS A 85 21.23 -17.94 -10.25
CA LYS A 85 21.39 -16.86 -9.30
C LYS A 85 21.85 -15.57 -10.00
N ALA A 86 22.83 -15.66 -10.91
CA ALA A 86 23.31 -14.53 -11.68
C ALA A 86 22.21 -13.90 -12.57
N ILE A 87 21.40 -14.74 -13.24
CA ILE A 87 20.26 -14.28 -14.03
C ILE A 87 19.20 -13.61 -13.15
N ALA A 88 18.87 -14.19 -12.00
CA ALA A 88 17.92 -13.61 -11.06
C ALA A 88 18.38 -12.22 -10.60
N THR A 89 19.66 -12.09 -10.18
CA THR A 89 20.24 -10.80 -9.77
C THR A 89 20.23 -9.79 -10.92
N LEU A 90 20.52 -10.22 -12.16
CA LEU A 90 20.44 -9.36 -13.34
C LEU A 90 19.02 -8.83 -13.56
N ILE A 91 17.99 -9.67 -13.39
CA ILE A 91 16.59 -9.24 -13.53
C ILE A 91 16.19 -8.28 -12.41
N TYR A 92 16.66 -8.50 -11.17
CA TYR A 92 16.32 -7.64 -10.03
C TYR A 92 17.00 -6.26 -10.11
N TYR A 93 18.28 -6.23 -10.47
CA TYR A 93 19.15 -5.05 -10.46
C TYR A 93 19.95 -4.92 -11.76
N PRO A 94 19.28 -4.71 -12.91
CA PRO A 94 19.95 -4.78 -14.20
C PRO A 94 21.05 -3.73 -14.38
N GLU A 95 20.80 -2.49 -13.90
CA GLU A 95 21.77 -1.40 -14.04
C GLU A 95 23.04 -1.68 -13.23
N GLN A 96 22.88 -2.01 -11.93
CA GLN A 96 23.99 -2.30 -11.02
C GLN A 96 24.76 -3.56 -11.43
N LYS A 97 24.02 -4.60 -11.86
CA LYS A 97 24.67 -5.85 -12.32
C LYS A 97 25.43 -5.67 -13.61
N LEU A 98 24.92 -4.90 -14.56
CA LEU A 98 25.63 -4.55 -15.78
C LEU A 98 26.90 -3.76 -15.48
N GLU A 99 26.85 -2.77 -14.58
CA GLU A 99 28.06 -2.02 -14.17
C GLU A 99 29.13 -2.93 -13.55
N GLN A 100 28.71 -3.93 -12.74
CA GLN A 100 29.66 -4.93 -12.19
C GLN A 100 30.27 -5.79 -13.30
N VAL A 101 29.44 -6.32 -14.21
CA VAL A 101 29.89 -7.20 -15.29
C VAL A 101 30.82 -6.47 -16.23
N LEU A 102 30.56 -5.21 -16.60
CA LEU A 102 31.43 -4.39 -17.44
C LEU A 102 32.87 -4.23 -16.88
N LYS A 103 33.04 -4.37 -15.55
CA LYS A 103 34.34 -4.30 -14.88
C LYS A 103 35.09 -5.63 -14.84
N THR A 104 34.39 -6.76 -14.99
CA THR A 104 34.95 -8.10 -14.72
C THR A 104 34.93 -9.04 -15.92
N GLU A 105 34.07 -8.80 -16.90
CA GLU A 105 33.91 -9.68 -18.05
C GLU A 105 34.83 -9.28 -19.19
N GLU A 106 35.64 -10.23 -19.68
CA GLU A 106 36.58 -10.01 -20.77
C GLU A 106 35.91 -10.06 -22.15
N ASN A 107 34.87 -10.89 -22.31
CA ASN A 107 34.15 -11.05 -23.58
C ASN A 107 32.69 -10.60 -23.47
N MET A 108 32.48 -9.29 -23.50
CA MET A 108 31.14 -8.69 -23.42
C MET A 108 30.20 -9.11 -24.56
N GLU A 109 30.73 -9.38 -25.75
CA GLU A 109 29.90 -9.80 -26.90
C GLU A 109 29.21 -11.14 -26.62
N ASP A 110 29.95 -12.13 -26.16
CA ASP A 110 29.38 -13.44 -25.81
C ASP A 110 28.51 -13.38 -24.59
N TRP A 111 28.88 -12.57 -23.59
CA TRP A 111 28.04 -12.35 -22.41
C TRP A 111 26.66 -11.79 -22.77
N TYR A 112 26.62 -10.77 -23.66
CA TYR A 112 25.34 -10.23 -24.13
C TYR A 112 24.50 -11.25 -24.89
N LYS A 113 25.11 -12.04 -25.79
CA LYS A 113 24.42 -13.10 -26.54
C LYS A 113 23.75 -14.09 -25.59
N VAL A 114 24.51 -14.63 -24.64
CA VAL A 114 24.01 -15.62 -23.66
C VAL A 114 22.93 -15.02 -22.76
N SER A 115 23.17 -13.81 -22.25
CA SER A 115 22.23 -13.14 -21.34
C SER A 115 20.91 -12.79 -22.05
N LEU A 116 20.97 -12.23 -23.26
CA LEU A 116 19.75 -11.93 -24.04
C LEU A 116 18.98 -13.21 -24.39
N TYR A 117 19.65 -14.27 -24.82
CA TYR A 117 19.01 -15.55 -25.09
C TYR A 117 18.24 -16.07 -23.87
N ARG A 118 18.86 -16.03 -22.68
CA ARG A 118 18.25 -16.47 -21.43
C ARG A 118 17.06 -15.58 -21.03
N LEU A 119 17.22 -14.25 -21.13
CA LEU A 119 16.14 -13.30 -20.80
C LEU A 119 14.96 -13.43 -21.75
N ILE A 120 15.19 -13.65 -23.04
CA ILE A 120 14.13 -13.88 -24.03
C ILE A 120 13.32 -15.13 -23.67
N ARG A 121 13.97 -16.23 -23.28
CA ARG A 121 13.29 -17.47 -22.86
C ARG A 121 12.42 -17.25 -21.64
N ILE A 122 12.95 -16.60 -20.60
CA ILE A 122 12.18 -16.26 -19.38
C ILE A 122 11.01 -15.35 -19.74
N CYS A 123 11.23 -14.36 -20.60
CA CYS A 123 10.18 -13.43 -21.02
C CYS A 123 9.08 -14.14 -21.83
N LYS A 124 9.43 -15.07 -22.74
CA LYS A 124 8.46 -15.93 -23.44
C LYS A 124 7.62 -16.74 -22.45
N SER A 125 8.24 -17.36 -21.45
CA SER A 125 7.54 -18.11 -20.41
C SER A 125 6.62 -17.20 -19.57
N ALA A 126 7.08 -16.01 -19.16
CA ALA A 126 6.26 -15.06 -18.39
C ALA A 126 5.08 -14.50 -19.21
N SER A 127 5.27 -14.29 -20.51
CA SER A 127 4.25 -13.74 -21.42
C SER A 127 3.20 -14.77 -21.87
N SER A 128 3.46 -16.06 -21.73
CA SER A 128 2.61 -17.15 -22.25
C SER A 128 1.17 -17.15 -21.76
N LYS A 129 0.90 -16.54 -20.61
CA LYS A 129 -0.44 -16.40 -20.01
C LYS A 129 -1.24 -15.20 -20.54
N TYR A 130 -0.69 -14.39 -21.45
CA TYR A 130 -1.28 -13.16 -21.94
C TYR A 130 -1.60 -13.16 -23.42
N THR A 131 -2.52 -12.27 -23.82
CA THR A 131 -2.70 -11.96 -25.25
C THR A 131 -1.49 -11.19 -25.78
N ARG A 132 -1.21 -11.33 -27.08
CA ARG A 132 -0.18 -10.52 -27.76
C ARG A 132 -0.41 -9.02 -27.57
N SER A 133 -1.66 -8.58 -27.63
CA SER A 133 -2.03 -7.17 -27.42
C SER A 133 -1.63 -6.66 -26.04
N LYS A 134 -1.85 -7.46 -24.97
CA LYS A 134 -1.42 -7.09 -23.60
C LYS A 134 0.10 -7.01 -23.49
N VAL A 135 0.82 -7.97 -24.06
CA VAL A 135 2.29 -7.95 -24.09
C VAL A 135 2.79 -6.73 -24.86
N ARG A 136 2.25 -6.46 -26.06
CA ARG A 136 2.63 -5.30 -26.87
C ARG A 136 2.46 -3.96 -26.14
N LYS A 137 1.36 -3.78 -25.40
CA LYS A 137 1.15 -2.59 -24.55
C LYS A 137 2.16 -2.45 -23.42
N ALA A 138 2.81 -3.53 -23.02
CA ALA A 138 3.84 -3.53 -21.97
C ALA A 138 5.26 -3.27 -22.53
N LEU A 139 5.46 -3.33 -23.84
CA LEU A 139 6.77 -3.15 -24.46
C LEU A 139 7.29 -1.71 -24.32
N PRO A 140 8.58 -1.52 -24.02
CA PRO A 140 9.20 -0.20 -24.05
C PRO A 140 9.22 0.32 -25.49
N LYS A 141 8.90 1.61 -25.67
CA LYS A 141 8.71 2.22 -27.02
C LYS A 141 9.93 2.05 -27.90
N ASP A 142 11.13 2.23 -27.36
CA ASP A 142 12.40 2.23 -28.10
C ASP A 142 12.80 0.84 -28.61
N PHE A 143 12.28 -0.22 -28.01
CA PHE A 143 12.61 -1.61 -28.36
C PHE A 143 11.36 -2.44 -28.72
N ALA A 144 10.21 -1.81 -28.88
CA ALA A 144 8.96 -2.55 -29.08
C ALA A 144 9.05 -3.52 -30.25
N TYR A 145 9.53 -3.06 -31.42
CA TYR A 145 9.72 -3.90 -32.60
C TYR A 145 10.72 -5.05 -32.34
N VAL A 146 11.89 -4.73 -31.81
CA VAL A 146 12.97 -5.72 -31.58
C VAL A 146 12.50 -6.80 -30.60
N ILE A 147 11.87 -6.39 -29.48
CA ILE A 147 11.39 -7.33 -28.47
C ILE A 147 10.24 -8.18 -29.04
N GLU A 148 9.32 -7.59 -29.79
CA GLU A 148 8.22 -8.34 -30.42
C GLU A 148 8.74 -9.43 -31.38
N GLU A 149 9.71 -9.11 -32.23
CA GLU A 149 10.35 -10.08 -33.14
C GLU A 149 11.05 -11.20 -32.36
N LEU A 150 11.82 -10.84 -31.31
CA LEU A 150 12.52 -11.82 -30.48
C LEU A 150 11.58 -12.72 -29.66
N LEU A 151 10.41 -12.21 -29.25
CA LEU A 151 9.41 -12.98 -28.52
C LEU A 151 8.57 -13.90 -29.44
N THR A 152 8.33 -13.50 -30.68
CA THR A 152 7.52 -14.27 -31.63
C THR A 152 8.35 -15.17 -32.54
N GLY A 153 9.61 -14.83 -32.78
CA GLY A 153 10.53 -15.57 -33.60
C GLY A 153 10.80 -16.98 -33.10
N ARG A 154 11.07 -17.89 -34.05
CA ARG A 154 11.38 -19.30 -33.81
C ARG A 154 12.81 -19.59 -34.23
N PRO A 155 13.81 -19.45 -33.34
CA PRO A 155 15.20 -19.75 -33.68
C PRO A 155 15.47 -21.24 -33.92
N ASP A 156 14.53 -22.10 -33.54
CA ASP A 156 14.53 -23.56 -33.81
C ASP A 156 14.11 -23.91 -35.26
N VAL A 157 13.62 -22.95 -36.04
CA VAL A 157 13.27 -23.09 -37.45
C VAL A 157 14.38 -22.54 -38.31
N SER A 158 14.99 -23.37 -39.18
CA SER A 158 16.16 -23.02 -39.99
C SER A 158 16.03 -21.73 -40.78
N ASP A 159 14.82 -21.46 -41.32
CA ASP A 159 14.57 -20.27 -42.14
C ASP A 159 14.57 -18.95 -41.33
N GLN A 160 14.38 -19.04 -40.02
CA GLN A 160 14.33 -17.88 -39.11
C GLN A 160 15.58 -17.73 -38.23
N GLU A 161 16.42 -18.77 -38.11
CA GLU A 161 17.59 -18.77 -37.25
C GLU A 161 18.55 -17.63 -37.61
N ALA A 162 18.89 -17.48 -38.90
CA ALA A 162 19.79 -16.44 -39.33
C ALA A 162 19.26 -15.02 -39.07
N TYR A 163 17.97 -14.80 -39.33
CA TYR A 163 17.31 -13.53 -39.06
C TYR A 163 17.30 -13.19 -37.57
N TYR A 164 16.92 -14.15 -36.71
CA TYR A 164 16.88 -13.99 -35.27
C TYR A 164 18.29 -13.65 -34.71
N ASN A 165 19.29 -14.39 -35.12
CA ASN A 165 20.66 -14.16 -34.69
C ASN A 165 21.22 -12.81 -35.18
N GLU A 166 20.83 -12.34 -36.38
CA GLU A 166 21.28 -11.05 -36.90
C GLU A 166 20.63 -9.87 -36.15
N ILE A 167 19.42 -10.01 -35.66
CA ILE A 167 18.83 -8.99 -34.75
C ILE A 167 19.74 -8.81 -33.52
N ILE A 168 20.09 -9.92 -32.83
CA ILE A 168 20.95 -9.87 -31.64
C ILE A 168 22.31 -9.28 -31.96
N ARG A 169 22.98 -9.73 -33.05
CA ARG A 169 24.26 -9.19 -33.48
C ARG A 169 24.20 -7.70 -33.77
N SER A 170 23.13 -7.26 -34.46
CA SER A 170 22.94 -5.85 -34.80
C SER A 170 22.75 -4.97 -33.57
N VAL A 171 22.03 -5.45 -32.58
CA VAL A 171 21.84 -4.73 -31.27
C VAL A 171 23.20 -4.61 -30.56
N ILE A 172 24.00 -5.66 -30.54
CA ILE A 172 25.34 -5.63 -29.91
C ILE A 172 26.27 -4.68 -30.71
N ARG A 173 26.34 -4.82 -32.04
CA ARG A 173 27.16 -3.98 -32.91
C ARG A 173 26.83 -2.50 -32.84
N THR A 174 25.54 -2.15 -32.63
CA THR A 174 25.10 -0.75 -32.48
C THR A 174 25.30 -0.21 -31.07
N GLY A 175 25.82 -1.00 -30.13
CA GLY A 175 26.05 -0.59 -28.74
C GLY A 175 24.77 -0.50 -27.89
N ARG A 176 23.62 -1.07 -28.36
CA ARG A 176 22.34 -0.97 -27.68
C ARG A 176 22.00 -2.19 -26.80
N ALA A 177 22.98 -3.13 -26.64
CA ALA A 177 22.78 -4.34 -25.84
C ALA A 177 22.50 -4.07 -24.36
N PRO A 178 23.17 -3.14 -23.65
CA PRO A 178 22.88 -2.81 -22.26
C PRO A 178 21.41 -2.39 -22.05
N GLU A 179 20.91 -1.47 -22.87
CA GLU A 179 19.55 -0.97 -22.77
C GLU A 179 18.50 -2.06 -23.10
N LEU A 180 18.80 -2.94 -24.06
CA LEU A 180 17.90 -4.05 -24.38
C LEU A 180 17.84 -5.07 -23.23
N VAL A 181 18.96 -5.37 -22.56
CA VAL A 181 18.99 -6.22 -21.36
C VAL A 181 18.12 -5.62 -20.26
N ILE A 182 18.27 -4.32 -19.97
CA ILE A 182 17.46 -3.60 -18.99
C ILE A 182 15.97 -3.65 -19.38
N ALA A 183 15.67 -3.44 -20.66
CA ALA A 183 14.31 -3.50 -21.19
C ALA A 183 13.64 -4.87 -20.97
N PHE A 184 14.38 -5.97 -21.24
CA PHE A 184 13.87 -7.33 -20.96
C PHE A 184 13.69 -7.57 -19.46
N CYS A 185 14.61 -7.15 -18.60
CA CYS A 185 14.49 -7.30 -17.15
C CYS A 185 13.24 -6.57 -16.62
N ASN A 186 13.02 -5.33 -17.06
CA ASN A 186 11.85 -4.55 -16.69
C ASN A 186 10.56 -5.20 -17.19
N LEU A 187 10.55 -5.71 -18.42
CA LEU A 187 9.40 -6.40 -18.99
C LEU A 187 9.08 -7.69 -18.23
N ILE A 188 10.06 -8.50 -17.89
CA ILE A 188 9.88 -9.73 -17.10
C ILE A 188 9.25 -9.39 -15.75
N ARG A 189 9.78 -8.40 -15.02
CA ARG A 189 9.23 -7.93 -13.73
C ARG A 189 7.78 -7.51 -13.87
N ARG A 190 7.44 -6.77 -14.93
CA ARG A 190 6.07 -6.33 -15.22
C ARG A 190 5.12 -7.48 -15.55
N LEU A 191 5.58 -8.53 -16.23
CA LEU A 191 4.75 -9.64 -16.68
C LEU A 191 4.54 -10.73 -15.61
N VAL A 192 5.41 -10.79 -14.60
CA VAL A 192 5.31 -11.81 -13.54
C VAL A 192 4.18 -11.51 -12.57
N VAL A 193 3.94 -10.23 -12.24
CA VAL A 193 2.87 -9.78 -11.35
C VAL A 193 1.87 -8.95 -12.14
N ASP A 194 0.60 -9.35 -12.15
CA ASP A 194 -0.46 -8.63 -12.87
C ASP A 194 -1.02 -7.46 -12.08
N HIS A 195 -1.19 -7.62 -10.78
CA HIS A 195 -1.78 -6.63 -9.91
C HIS A 195 -1.15 -6.69 -8.51
N LEU A 196 -0.94 -5.53 -7.92
CA LEU A 196 -0.42 -5.36 -6.57
C LEU A 196 -1.51 -4.76 -5.68
N HIS A 197 -1.83 -5.42 -4.56
CA HIS A 197 -2.67 -4.90 -3.50
C HIS A 197 -1.79 -4.49 -2.32
N VAL A 198 -1.88 -3.23 -1.88
CA VAL A 198 -1.22 -2.72 -0.68
C VAL A 198 -2.28 -2.55 0.40
N VAL A 199 -2.24 -3.39 1.43
CA VAL A 199 -3.26 -3.42 2.47
C VAL A 199 -2.89 -2.50 3.63
N GLY A 200 -2.44 -1.28 3.30
CA GLY A 200 -2.22 -0.16 4.20
C GLY A 200 -0.86 -0.06 4.86
N ASP A 201 -0.71 1.03 5.57
CA ASP A 201 0.46 1.45 6.35
C ASP A 201 1.75 1.54 5.52
N ILE A 202 1.72 2.45 4.55
CA ILE A 202 2.87 2.82 3.73
C ILE A 202 3.79 3.77 4.51
N PHE A 203 3.20 4.70 5.25
CA PHE A 203 3.89 5.77 5.95
C PHE A 203 4.41 5.35 7.32
N ASP A 204 5.33 6.17 7.86
CA ASP A 204 5.95 6.13 9.18
C ASP A 204 6.91 4.98 9.48
N ARG A 205 7.62 5.15 10.59
CA ARG A 205 8.64 4.29 11.17
C ARG A 205 9.93 4.24 10.35
N GLY A 206 9.88 3.81 9.08
CA GLY A 206 11.03 3.90 8.17
C GLY A 206 11.12 5.26 7.47
N PRO A 207 12.30 5.61 6.92
CA PRO A 207 12.60 6.98 6.47
C PRO A 207 12.08 7.32 5.07
N TYR A 208 11.62 6.35 4.24
CA TYR A 208 11.43 6.58 2.80
C TYR A 208 10.02 6.26 2.26
N PRO A 209 8.90 6.59 2.93
CA PRO A 209 7.57 6.36 2.36
C PRO A 209 7.34 7.15 1.08
N ASN A 210 7.99 8.31 0.91
CA ASN A 210 7.94 9.10 -0.30
C ASN A 210 8.49 8.36 -1.54
N LEU A 211 9.57 7.58 -1.39
CA LEU A 211 10.13 6.76 -2.47
C LEU A 211 9.25 5.54 -2.76
N ILE A 212 8.63 4.97 -1.74
CA ILE A 212 7.64 3.90 -1.90
C ILE A 212 6.45 4.40 -2.71
N MET A 213 5.91 5.58 -2.37
CA MET A 213 4.81 6.20 -3.11
C MET A 213 5.19 6.48 -4.57
N ASP A 214 6.39 7.03 -4.83
CA ASP A 214 6.89 7.24 -6.20
C ASP A 214 6.96 5.90 -6.97
N THR A 215 7.36 4.80 -6.31
CA THR A 215 7.42 3.46 -6.92
C THR A 215 6.03 2.90 -7.22
N LEU A 216 5.09 3.03 -6.27
CA LEU A 216 3.70 2.58 -6.44
C LEU A 216 2.99 3.34 -7.56
N MET A 217 3.23 4.66 -7.69
CA MET A 217 2.68 5.47 -8.78
C MET A 217 3.20 5.06 -10.17
N GLN A 218 4.39 4.48 -10.24
CA GLN A 218 4.97 3.94 -11.48
C GLN A 218 4.54 2.49 -11.74
N HIS A 219 3.97 1.81 -10.76
CA HIS A 219 3.53 0.42 -10.92
C HIS A 219 2.35 0.34 -11.89
N HIS A 220 2.39 -0.65 -12.80
CA HIS A 220 1.41 -0.75 -13.91
C HIS A 220 -0.03 -1.05 -13.48
N SER A 221 -0.23 -1.63 -12.29
CA SER A 221 -1.55 -1.93 -11.74
C SER A 221 -1.44 -2.11 -10.22
N VAL A 222 -2.03 -1.19 -9.46
CA VAL A 222 -2.00 -1.21 -7.99
C VAL A 222 -3.29 -0.64 -7.42
N ASP A 223 -3.71 -1.18 -6.29
CA ASP A 223 -4.68 -0.54 -5.40
C ASP A 223 -4.19 -0.57 -3.94
N ILE A 224 -4.79 0.29 -3.11
CA ILE A 224 -4.34 0.53 -1.75
C ILE A 224 -5.55 0.54 -0.82
N GLN A 225 -5.54 -0.26 0.24
CA GLN A 225 -6.48 -0.09 1.35
C GLN A 225 -5.79 0.78 2.40
N TRP A 226 -6.43 1.90 2.77
CA TRP A 226 -5.80 2.87 3.66
C TRP A 226 -5.57 2.29 5.06
N GLY A 227 -4.32 2.36 5.54
CA GLY A 227 -3.96 2.09 6.91
C GLY A 227 -4.13 3.33 7.80
N ASN A 228 -4.05 3.13 9.13
CA ASN A 228 -4.19 4.24 10.07
C ASN A 228 -3.08 5.28 9.91
N HIS A 229 -1.86 4.86 9.58
CA HIS A 229 -0.76 5.79 9.31
C HIS A 229 -0.98 6.56 7.99
N ASP A 230 -1.52 5.94 6.96
CA ASP A 230 -1.85 6.62 5.71
C ASP A 230 -2.93 7.68 5.91
N ILE A 231 -3.96 7.39 6.72
CA ILE A 231 -5.12 8.26 6.96
C ILE A 231 -4.71 9.62 7.54
N TYR A 232 -3.84 9.66 8.57
CA TYR A 232 -3.48 10.97 9.11
C TYR A 232 -2.53 11.74 8.19
N TRP A 233 -1.69 11.08 7.38
CA TRP A 233 -0.94 11.75 6.31
C TRP A 233 -1.88 12.35 5.26
N MET A 234 -2.96 11.62 4.89
CA MET A 234 -4.01 12.15 4.02
C MET A 234 -4.71 13.35 4.64
N GLY A 235 -5.03 13.28 5.94
CA GLY A 235 -5.58 14.38 6.71
C GLY A 235 -4.66 15.58 6.80
N ALA A 236 -3.37 15.37 7.02
CA ALA A 236 -2.35 16.42 7.05
C ALA A 236 -2.25 17.16 5.70
N ALA A 237 -2.19 16.42 4.59
CA ALA A 237 -2.19 16.99 3.25
C ALA A 237 -3.48 17.74 2.91
N ALA A 238 -4.61 17.35 3.50
CA ALA A 238 -5.89 18.03 3.35
C ALA A 238 -6.03 19.30 4.24
N GLY A 239 -5.09 19.52 5.19
CA GLY A 239 -5.04 20.68 6.08
C GLY A 239 -5.63 20.44 7.47
N SER A 240 -5.83 19.19 7.89
CA SER A 240 -6.22 18.85 9.27
C SER A 240 -5.05 19.11 10.22
N ARG A 241 -5.16 20.16 11.04
CA ARG A 241 -4.10 20.57 11.97
C ARG A 241 -3.71 19.44 12.96
N PRO A 242 -4.65 18.70 13.60
CA PRO A 242 -4.28 17.56 14.44
C PRO A 242 -3.50 16.49 13.68
N CYS A 243 -3.90 16.18 12.44
CA CYS A 243 -3.20 15.21 11.59
C CYS A 243 -1.79 15.70 11.21
N ILE A 244 -1.60 17.00 10.94
CA ILE A 244 -0.28 17.60 10.71
C ILE A 244 0.62 17.43 11.95
N CYS A 245 0.09 17.69 13.15
CA CYS A 245 0.82 17.47 14.39
C CYS A 245 1.24 16.01 14.56
N ASN A 246 0.35 15.07 14.27
CA ASN A 246 0.66 13.64 14.31
C ASN A 246 1.77 13.27 13.30
N ALA A 247 1.71 13.78 12.07
CA ALA A 247 2.73 13.52 11.05
C ALA A 247 4.12 14.01 11.51
N ILE A 248 4.21 15.23 12.05
CA ILE A 248 5.47 15.79 12.52
C ILE A 248 5.95 15.05 13.79
N ARG A 249 5.06 14.82 14.77
CA ARG A 249 5.39 14.15 16.02
C ARG A 249 5.93 12.73 15.79
N ILE A 250 5.28 11.96 14.94
CA ILE A 250 5.69 10.58 14.66
C ILE A 250 6.98 10.57 13.86
N SER A 251 7.14 11.45 12.87
CA SER A 251 8.40 11.61 12.15
C SER A 251 9.54 12.00 13.09
N ALA A 252 9.33 12.96 14.01
CA ALA A 252 10.32 13.33 15.00
C ALA A 252 10.67 12.14 15.91
N LYS A 253 9.68 11.43 16.43
CA LYS A 253 9.90 10.27 17.31
C LYS A 253 10.84 9.23 16.70
N TYR A 254 10.71 8.95 15.41
CA TYR A 254 11.55 7.96 14.71
C TYR A 254 12.80 8.57 14.07
N GLY A 255 13.14 9.83 14.34
CA GLY A 255 14.31 10.51 13.75
C GLY A 255 14.18 10.77 12.24
N ASN A 256 12.96 10.89 11.73
CA ASN A 256 12.67 11.00 10.30
C ASN A 256 12.16 12.39 9.87
N LEU A 257 12.56 13.48 10.58
CA LEU A 257 12.16 14.84 10.15
C LEU A 257 12.68 15.19 8.75
N ASN A 258 13.80 14.59 8.33
CA ASN A 258 14.32 14.70 6.97
C ASN A 258 13.31 14.25 5.90
N LEU A 259 12.38 13.34 6.22
CA LEU A 259 11.29 12.99 5.32
C LEU A 259 10.42 14.21 4.99
N LEU A 260 10.12 15.04 6.00
CA LEU A 260 9.32 16.26 5.82
C LEU A 260 10.12 17.34 5.09
N GLU A 261 11.36 17.58 5.49
CA GLU A 261 12.19 18.66 4.96
C GLU A 261 12.78 18.33 3.59
N ASP A 262 13.54 17.24 3.47
CA ASP A 262 14.21 16.85 2.22
C ASP A 262 13.28 16.04 1.31
N GLY A 263 12.50 15.11 1.88
CA GLY A 263 11.63 14.24 1.13
C GLY A 263 10.44 14.95 0.48
N TYR A 264 9.84 15.90 1.21
CA TYR A 264 8.66 16.66 0.77
C TYR A 264 8.89 18.16 0.62
N GLY A 265 9.98 18.72 1.14
CA GLY A 265 10.25 20.17 1.10
C GLY A 265 9.37 20.99 2.04
N ILE A 266 8.88 20.39 3.12
CA ILE A 266 8.04 21.04 4.14
C ILE A 266 8.94 21.77 5.13
N ASN A 267 8.78 23.10 5.21
CA ASN A 267 9.61 23.95 6.07
C ASN A 267 9.19 23.87 7.53
N LEU A 268 10.02 23.30 8.39
CA LEU A 268 9.83 23.16 9.83
C LEU A 268 10.49 24.28 10.65
N VAL A 269 11.16 25.25 10.04
CA VAL A 269 11.81 26.40 10.74
C VAL A 269 10.87 27.13 11.71
N PRO A 270 9.59 27.35 11.43
CA PRO A 270 8.68 27.98 12.41
C PRO A 270 8.60 27.17 13.72
N LEU A 271 8.50 25.83 13.64
CA LEU A 271 8.48 24.96 14.81
C LEU A 271 9.84 24.93 15.53
N ALA A 272 10.94 24.86 14.78
CA ALA A 272 12.29 24.92 15.37
C ALA A 272 12.49 26.21 16.16
N ARG A 273 12.05 27.37 15.66
CA ARG A 273 12.13 28.65 16.38
C ARG A 273 11.29 28.63 17.66
N LEU A 274 10.06 28.13 17.62
CA LEU A 274 9.23 27.98 18.82
C LEU A 274 9.92 27.08 19.83
N ALA A 275 10.42 25.91 19.40
CA ALA A 275 11.14 24.96 20.24
C ALA A 275 12.37 25.59 20.91
N MET A 276 13.20 26.31 20.16
CA MET A 276 14.37 27.00 20.71
C MET A 276 14.00 28.16 21.66
N SER A 277 12.89 28.88 21.41
CA SER A 277 12.51 30.01 22.27
C SER A 277 11.84 29.60 23.58
N ARG A 278 11.00 28.54 23.53
CA ARG A 278 10.15 28.16 24.67
C ARG A 278 10.69 26.95 25.44
N TYR A 279 11.42 26.06 24.78
CA TYR A 279 11.94 24.82 25.35
C TYR A 279 13.49 24.80 25.42
N ASP A 280 14.16 25.98 25.34
CA ASP A 280 15.63 26.05 25.31
C ASP A 280 16.32 25.34 26.51
N LYS A 281 15.78 25.55 27.70
CA LYS A 281 16.30 24.97 28.95
C LYS A 281 15.66 23.63 29.31
N ASP A 282 14.75 23.13 28.51
CA ASP A 282 14.07 21.86 28.75
C ASP A 282 14.96 20.69 28.28
N PRO A 283 15.27 19.73 29.15
CA PRO A 283 16.04 18.56 28.75
C PRO A 283 15.27 17.56 27.89
N CYS A 284 13.96 17.75 27.72
CA CYS A 284 13.05 16.94 26.89
C CYS A 284 13.20 15.42 27.10
N THR A 285 13.46 14.99 28.33
CA THR A 285 13.82 13.58 28.68
C THR A 285 12.73 12.58 28.29
N CYS A 286 11.45 13.01 28.21
CA CYS A 286 10.31 12.19 27.81
C CYS A 286 10.14 12.07 26.30
N PHE A 287 10.91 12.85 25.52
CA PHE A 287 10.76 13.02 24.07
C PHE A 287 12.00 12.55 23.30
N LYS A 288 12.76 11.62 23.90
CA LYS A 288 13.90 11.01 23.23
C LYS A 288 13.48 10.35 21.92
N LEU A 289 14.34 10.46 20.93
CA LEU A 289 14.10 9.90 19.60
C LEU A 289 14.39 8.40 19.61
N ASP A 290 13.63 7.65 18.84
CA ASP A 290 13.78 6.20 18.66
C ASP A 290 14.54 5.94 17.34
N TYR A 291 15.86 6.16 17.36
CA TYR A 291 16.75 6.04 16.21
C TYR A 291 18.04 5.28 16.56
N ARG A 292 18.86 4.96 15.57
CA ARG A 292 20.19 4.38 15.77
C ARG A 292 21.20 5.49 15.98
N GLU A 293 22.03 5.37 17.02
CA GLU A 293 23.03 6.39 17.40
C GLU A 293 24.09 6.67 16.32
N ASP A 294 24.33 5.73 15.39
CA ASP A 294 25.27 5.86 14.28
C ASP A 294 24.70 6.61 13.05
N GLU A 295 23.41 6.87 13.04
CA GLU A 295 22.72 7.52 11.91
C GLU A 295 22.39 9.01 12.14
N TYR A 296 22.71 9.59 13.30
CA TYR A 296 22.24 10.93 13.68
C TYR A 296 23.32 11.83 14.31
N ASP A 297 23.38 13.12 13.92
CA ASP A 297 24.22 14.11 14.61
C ASP A 297 23.59 14.51 15.95
N VAL A 298 24.35 14.40 17.04
CA VAL A 298 23.88 14.68 18.41
C VAL A 298 23.32 16.12 18.57
N ARG A 299 23.82 17.07 17.78
CA ARG A 299 23.32 18.46 17.84
C ARG A 299 21.92 18.60 17.25
N ASP A 300 21.65 17.90 16.15
CA ASP A 300 20.35 17.88 15.53
C ASP A 300 19.33 17.15 16.40
N ALA A 301 19.73 16.03 17.01
CA ALA A 301 18.88 15.28 17.93
C ALA A 301 18.33 16.12 19.10
N MET A 302 19.13 17.03 19.67
CA MET A 302 18.67 17.91 20.75
C MET A 302 17.59 18.91 20.30
N LEU A 303 17.69 19.43 19.09
CA LEU A 303 16.68 20.31 18.51
C LEU A 303 15.42 19.54 18.20
N ASP A 304 15.55 18.36 17.60
CA ASP A 304 14.44 17.51 17.22
C ASP A 304 13.64 17.02 18.43
N GLU A 305 14.29 16.69 19.55
CA GLU A 305 13.63 16.38 20.82
C GLU A 305 12.78 17.56 21.34
N LYS A 306 13.27 18.79 21.21
CA LYS A 306 12.51 20.01 21.56
C LYS A 306 11.35 20.25 20.60
N MET A 307 11.56 20.07 19.31
CA MET A 307 10.51 20.16 18.29
C MET A 307 9.44 19.07 18.52
N HIS A 308 9.88 17.86 18.85
CA HIS A 308 9.00 16.73 19.20
C HIS A 308 8.09 17.10 20.37
N LYS A 309 8.64 17.66 21.46
CA LYS A 309 7.85 18.11 22.61
C LYS A 309 6.90 19.23 22.24
N ALA A 310 7.38 20.26 21.55
CA ALA A 310 6.59 21.43 21.17
C ALA A 310 5.37 21.03 20.31
N ILE A 311 5.58 20.22 19.27
CA ILE A 311 4.48 19.78 18.42
C ILE A 311 3.51 18.85 19.14
N THR A 312 4.00 18.04 20.09
CA THR A 312 3.16 17.15 20.89
C THR A 312 2.22 17.94 21.81
N VAL A 313 2.69 19.01 22.42
CA VAL A 313 1.85 19.90 23.24
C VAL A 313 0.77 20.56 22.37
N ILE A 314 1.14 21.08 21.19
CA ILE A 314 0.19 21.63 20.22
C ILE A 314 -0.84 20.57 19.80
N GLN A 315 -0.41 19.35 19.54
CA GLN A 315 -1.29 18.21 19.21
C GLN A 315 -2.37 18.01 20.27
N PHE A 316 -2.00 17.88 21.53
CA PHE A 316 -2.98 17.67 22.62
C PHE A 316 -3.98 18.81 22.75
N LYS A 317 -3.56 20.05 22.51
CA LYS A 317 -4.48 21.19 22.49
C LYS A 317 -5.49 21.07 21.34
N LEU A 318 -5.03 20.79 20.15
CA LEU A 318 -5.89 20.68 18.96
C LEU A 318 -6.80 19.46 18.99
N GLU A 319 -6.32 18.33 19.48
CA GLU A 319 -7.14 17.12 19.70
C GLU A 319 -8.20 17.37 20.78
N GLY A 320 -7.85 18.06 21.87
CA GLY A 320 -8.84 18.46 22.88
C GLY A 320 -9.91 19.38 22.31
N GLN A 321 -9.56 20.36 21.46
CA GLN A 321 -10.54 21.19 20.75
C GLN A 321 -11.43 20.35 19.83
N MET A 322 -10.88 19.30 19.18
CA MET A 322 -11.63 18.38 18.34
C MET A 322 -12.65 17.58 19.15
N ILE A 323 -12.23 16.99 20.27
CA ILE A 323 -13.06 16.20 21.17
C ILE A 323 -14.20 17.06 21.73
N MET A 324 -13.90 18.27 22.25
CA MET A 324 -14.93 19.19 22.77
C MET A 324 -15.95 19.65 21.70
N ARG A 325 -15.55 19.70 20.43
CA ARG A 325 -16.44 20.04 19.32
C ARG A 325 -17.33 18.88 18.91
N HIS A 326 -16.89 17.63 19.16
CA HIS A 326 -17.55 16.39 18.76
C HIS A 326 -17.80 15.43 19.93
N PRO A 327 -18.70 15.77 20.88
CA PRO A 327 -19.04 14.88 21.99
C PRO A 327 -19.53 13.49 21.52
N GLU A 328 -20.13 13.44 20.31
CA GLU A 328 -20.61 12.19 19.68
C GLU A 328 -19.48 11.20 19.36
N PHE A 329 -18.23 11.63 19.35
CA PHE A 329 -17.08 10.73 19.15
C PHE A 329 -16.74 9.90 20.38
N GLY A 330 -17.30 10.28 21.57
CA GLY A 330 -17.17 9.51 22.82
C GLY A 330 -15.72 9.42 23.32
N MET A 331 -14.95 10.52 23.24
CA MET A 331 -13.53 10.56 23.60
C MET A 331 -13.22 11.49 24.79
N ASP A 332 -14.18 11.87 25.60
CA ASP A 332 -14.02 12.85 26.71
C ASP A 332 -12.97 12.42 27.74
N GLU A 333 -12.74 11.11 27.89
CA GLU A 333 -11.70 10.61 28.78
C GLU A 333 -10.27 10.98 28.29
N ARG A 334 -10.11 11.32 27.01
CA ARG A 334 -8.84 11.75 26.42
C ARG A 334 -8.55 13.25 26.64
N LEU A 335 -9.49 14.01 27.21
CA LEU A 335 -9.24 15.36 27.70
C LEU A 335 -8.42 15.27 28.99
N LEU A 336 -7.09 15.39 28.88
CA LEU A 336 -6.15 15.18 29.99
C LEU A 336 -5.42 16.45 30.42
N LEU A 337 -5.34 17.50 29.60
CA LEU A 337 -4.64 18.74 29.94
C LEU A 337 -5.30 19.48 31.11
N ASP A 338 -6.62 19.52 31.16
CA ASP A 338 -7.41 20.12 32.25
C ASP A 338 -7.44 19.25 33.54
N LYS A 339 -6.97 18.00 33.47
CA LYS A 339 -6.86 17.08 34.60
C LYS A 339 -5.46 17.08 35.25
N ILE A 340 -4.56 17.94 34.78
CA ILE A 340 -3.22 18.11 35.35
C ILE A 340 -3.29 19.03 36.58
N ASN A 341 -2.73 18.55 37.68
CA ASN A 341 -2.51 19.36 38.90
C ASN A 341 -1.02 19.73 39.01
N ILE A 342 -0.70 20.95 38.61
CA ILE A 342 0.71 21.44 38.62
C ILE A 342 1.31 21.51 40.04
N GLU A 343 0.48 21.91 41.04
CA GLU A 343 0.96 22.04 42.42
C GLU A 343 1.34 20.68 43.02
N LYS A 344 0.57 19.64 42.71
CA LYS A 344 0.85 18.27 43.15
C LYS A 344 1.80 17.51 42.25
N GLY A 345 2.01 17.98 41.01
CA GLY A 345 2.74 17.25 39.98
C GLY A 345 2.07 15.98 39.50
N THR A 346 0.73 15.96 39.46
CA THR A 346 -0.06 14.77 39.11
C THR A 346 -1.05 15.05 37.95
N VAL A 347 -1.50 13.98 37.34
CA VAL A 347 -2.62 14.00 36.39
C VAL A 347 -3.63 12.92 36.75
N CYS A 348 -4.93 13.24 36.61
CA CYS A 348 -6.01 12.29 36.85
C CYS A 348 -6.36 11.53 35.56
N VAL A 349 -6.11 10.23 35.53
CA VAL A 349 -6.47 9.33 34.41
C VAL A 349 -7.47 8.29 34.94
N GLU A 350 -8.63 8.19 34.32
CA GLU A 350 -9.71 7.25 34.70
C GLU A 350 -10.03 7.30 36.22
N GLY A 351 -10.06 8.52 36.79
CA GLY A 351 -10.40 8.74 38.19
C GLY A 351 -9.28 8.47 39.21
N LYS A 352 -8.08 8.11 38.76
CA LYS A 352 -6.91 7.87 39.61
C LYS A 352 -5.80 8.89 39.32
N GLU A 353 -5.19 9.43 40.38
CA GLU A 353 -4.04 10.35 40.26
C GLU A 353 -2.74 9.59 40.03
N TYR A 354 -1.94 10.06 39.05
CA TYR A 354 -0.62 9.54 38.71
C TYR A 354 0.41 10.65 38.72
N PRO A 355 1.62 10.43 39.27
CA PRO A 355 2.71 11.39 39.21
C PRO A 355 3.19 11.55 37.77
N MET A 356 3.46 12.78 37.37
CA MET A 356 3.98 13.12 36.05
C MET A 356 5.52 13.16 36.05
N LYS A 357 6.11 12.67 34.98
CA LYS A 357 7.57 12.71 34.73
C LYS A 357 8.06 14.09 34.30
N ASP A 358 7.20 14.91 33.74
CA ASP A 358 7.50 16.22 33.16
C ASP A 358 6.33 17.17 33.39
N LEU A 359 6.61 18.34 33.89
CA LEU A 359 5.65 19.40 34.22
C LEU A 359 5.96 20.73 33.50
N ASN A 360 6.97 20.71 32.62
CA ASN A 360 7.37 21.92 31.88
C ASN A 360 6.50 22.10 30.64
N PHE A 361 5.46 22.93 30.75
CA PHE A 361 4.52 23.28 29.70
C PHE A 361 4.49 24.81 29.47
N PRO A 362 5.55 25.40 28.89
CA PRO A 362 5.74 26.86 28.85
C PRO A 362 4.70 27.59 27.98
N THR A 363 3.94 26.88 27.17
CA THR A 363 2.95 27.46 26.25
C THR A 363 1.51 27.18 26.68
N ILE A 364 1.27 26.48 27.80
CA ILE A 364 -0.10 26.21 28.29
C ILE A 364 -0.58 27.33 29.20
N ASP A 365 -1.72 27.93 28.86
CA ASP A 365 -2.51 28.72 29.81
C ASP A 365 -3.44 27.79 30.60
N TRP A 366 -3.20 27.61 31.89
CA TRP A 366 -3.95 26.68 32.74
C TRP A 366 -5.40 27.09 32.99
N LYS A 367 -5.82 28.32 32.57
CA LYS A 367 -7.24 28.71 32.57
C LYS A 367 -7.95 28.20 31.31
N HIS A 368 -7.20 28.06 30.23
CA HIS A 368 -7.68 27.63 28.91
C HIS A 368 -6.69 26.66 28.30
N PRO A 369 -6.52 25.44 28.86
CA PRO A 369 -5.39 24.56 28.54
C PRO A 369 -5.38 24.04 27.11
N TYR A 370 -6.51 24.09 26.41
CA TYR A 370 -6.63 23.67 25.03
C TYR A 370 -6.51 24.81 24.00
N GLU A 371 -6.37 26.08 24.44
CA GLU A 371 -6.16 27.21 23.53
C GLU A 371 -4.69 27.25 23.07
N LEU A 372 -4.47 27.51 21.79
CA LEU A 372 -3.14 27.77 21.27
C LEU A 372 -2.66 29.16 21.73
N SER A 373 -1.39 29.28 22.08
CA SER A 373 -0.76 30.62 22.21
C SER A 373 -0.67 31.29 20.84
N SER A 374 -0.48 32.60 20.81
CA SER A 374 -0.32 33.34 19.55
C SER A 374 0.89 32.84 18.71
N GLU A 375 1.96 32.39 19.39
CA GLU A 375 3.12 31.81 18.73
C GLU A 375 2.83 30.43 18.12
N GLU A 376 2.10 29.60 18.84
CA GLU A 376 1.65 28.28 18.34
C GLU A 376 0.68 28.42 17.18
N GLU A 377 -0.21 29.43 17.21
CA GLU A 377 -1.12 29.70 16.10
C GLU A 377 -0.37 30.13 14.83
N ASP A 378 0.65 31.01 14.94
CA ASP A 378 1.51 31.41 13.81
C ASP A 378 2.28 30.21 13.25
N VAL A 379 2.82 29.34 14.12
CA VAL A 379 3.50 28.10 13.72
C VAL A 379 2.55 27.19 12.95
N MET A 380 1.36 26.95 13.49
CA MET A 380 0.38 26.04 12.86
C MET A 380 -0.15 26.58 11.55
N GLU A 381 -0.38 27.91 11.44
CA GLU A 381 -0.78 28.53 10.18
C GLU A 381 0.27 28.30 9.09
N ARG A 382 1.54 28.61 9.38
CA ARG A 382 2.64 28.46 8.41
C ARG A 382 2.88 27.01 8.01
N ILE A 383 2.85 26.08 8.96
CA ILE A 383 3.06 24.67 8.68
C ILE A 383 1.87 24.10 7.89
N THR A 384 0.63 24.51 8.25
CA THR A 384 -0.55 24.07 7.48
C THR A 384 -0.45 24.52 6.02
N GLN A 385 -0.01 25.77 5.77
CA GLN A 385 0.22 26.24 4.40
C GLN A 385 1.33 25.45 3.69
N ALA A 386 2.40 25.07 4.40
CA ALA A 386 3.47 24.26 3.82
C ALA A 386 2.97 22.88 3.38
N PHE A 387 2.14 22.20 4.19
CA PHE A 387 1.53 20.91 3.82
C PHE A 387 0.56 21.05 2.63
N LEU A 388 -0.30 22.07 2.65
CA LEU A 388 -1.27 22.31 1.58
C LEU A 388 -0.60 22.63 0.23
N ASN A 389 0.54 23.31 0.25
CA ASN A 389 1.26 23.76 -0.95
C ASN A 389 2.37 22.78 -1.39
N CYS A 390 2.61 21.69 -0.67
CA CYS A 390 3.61 20.69 -1.04
C CYS A 390 3.14 19.84 -2.22
N GLU A 391 3.59 20.17 -3.42
CA GLU A 391 3.15 19.53 -4.68
C GLU A 391 3.37 18.02 -4.70
N LYS A 392 4.53 17.56 -4.19
CA LYS A 392 4.86 16.14 -4.12
C LYS A 392 3.92 15.39 -3.17
N LEU A 393 3.67 15.94 -1.97
CA LEU A 393 2.74 15.32 -1.01
C LEU A 393 1.31 15.30 -1.57
N GLN A 394 0.85 16.41 -2.18
CA GLN A 394 -0.46 16.48 -2.81
C GLN A 394 -0.62 15.45 -3.94
N ARG A 395 0.42 15.20 -4.73
CA ARG A 395 0.42 14.16 -5.77
C ARG A 395 0.29 12.77 -5.17
N HIS A 396 1.04 12.46 -4.10
CA HIS A 396 0.99 11.17 -3.40
C HIS A 396 -0.38 10.94 -2.76
N VAL A 397 -0.91 11.92 -2.05
CA VAL A 397 -2.21 11.80 -1.37
C VAL A 397 -3.36 11.73 -2.39
N ARG A 398 -3.29 12.46 -3.49
CA ARG A 398 -4.25 12.28 -4.59
C ARG A 398 -4.24 10.87 -5.14
N PHE A 399 -3.05 10.27 -5.26
CA PHE A 399 -2.91 8.87 -5.68
C PHE A 399 -3.55 7.91 -4.67
N LEU A 400 -3.36 8.12 -3.34
CA LEU A 400 -4.05 7.36 -2.30
C LEU A 400 -5.58 7.46 -2.44
N PHE A 401 -6.12 8.64 -2.74
CA PHE A 401 -7.56 8.80 -2.95
C PHE A 401 -8.06 8.19 -4.25
N THR A 402 -7.26 8.17 -5.32
CA THR A 402 -7.69 7.66 -6.63
C THR A 402 -7.52 6.16 -6.78
N GLN A 403 -6.51 5.57 -6.18
CA GLN A 403 -6.23 4.13 -6.21
C GLN A 403 -6.58 3.42 -4.91
N GLY A 404 -7.05 4.15 -3.89
CA GLY A 404 -7.29 3.60 -2.56
C GLY A 404 -8.72 3.75 -2.06
N SER A 405 -9.00 2.99 -0.99
CA SER A 405 -10.27 2.92 -0.27
C SER A 405 -10.03 2.36 1.14
N LEU A 406 -11.02 2.46 2.03
CA LEU A 406 -10.94 1.81 3.35
C LEU A 406 -11.05 0.28 3.26
N TYR A 407 -11.73 -0.24 2.25
CA TYR A 407 -11.82 -1.68 1.96
C TYR A 407 -11.96 -1.91 0.47
N LYS A 408 -11.71 -3.14 0.04
CA LYS A 408 -11.96 -3.59 -1.34
C LYS A 408 -12.42 -5.04 -1.35
N VAL A 409 -13.39 -5.32 -2.19
CA VAL A 409 -13.74 -6.70 -2.58
C VAL A 409 -13.17 -6.96 -3.96
N TYR A 410 -12.31 -7.97 -4.09
CA TYR A 410 -11.68 -8.30 -5.36
C TYR A 410 -11.40 -9.81 -5.49
N ASN A 411 -11.91 -10.42 -6.54
CA ASN A 411 -11.73 -11.85 -6.85
C ASN A 411 -12.03 -12.80 -5.67
N GLY A 412 -13.11 -12.52 -4.93
CA GLY A 412 -13.51 -13.31 -3.76
C GLY A 412 -12.77 -12.97 -2.47
N ASN A 413 -11.87 -12.00 -2.49
CA ASN A 413 -11.14 -11.55 -1.32
C ASN A 413 -11.70 -10.21 -0.82
N LEU A 414 -11.90 -10.10 0.49
CA LEU A 414 -12.21 -8.87 1.21
C LEU A 414 -10.91 -8.32 1.80
N LEU A 415 -10.50 -7.14 1.35
CA LEU A 415 -9.29 -6.45 1.76
C LEU A 415 -9.64 -5.26 2.64
N TYR A 416 -9.05 -5.17 3.81
CA TYR A 416 -9.06 -3.98 4.67
C TYR A 416 -7.88 -4.03 5.63
N HIS A 417 -7.39 -2.88 6.07
CA HIS A 417 -6.17 -2.82 6.86
C HIS A 417 -6.35 -3.34 8.29
N GLY A 418 -7.30 -2.80 9.05
CA GLY A 418 -7.41 -3.00 10.50
C GLY A 418 -8.49 -4.00 10.92
N CYS A 419 -9.70 -3.52 11.25
CA CYS A 419 -10.76 -4.33 11.83
C CYS A 419 -12.15 -3.89 11.39
N VAL A 420 -13.13 -4.77 11.49
CA VAL A 420 -14.55 -4.40 11.51
C VAL A 420 -14.96 -4.25 12.97
N PRO A 421 -15.27 -3.03 13.48
CA PRO A 421 -15.59 -2.83 14.91
C PRO A 421 -16.73 -3.72 15.38
N MET A 422 -16.51 -4.46 16.46
CA MET A 422 -17.47 -5.45 17.00
C MET A 422 -17.66 -5.27 18.50
N ASN A 423 -18.84 -5.66 18.97
CA ASN A 423 -19.18 -5.82 20.37
C ASN A 423 -18.70 -7.20 20.87
N GLU A 424 -18.65 -7.40 22.18
CA GLU A 424 -18.23 -8.66 22.81
C GLU A 424 -19.07 -9.89 22.40
N ASP A 425 -20.34 -9.67 22.01
CA ASP A 425 -21.27 -10.69 21.53
C ASP A 425 -21.14 -11.01 20.03
N GLY A 426 -20.15 -10.40 19.35
CA GLY A 426 -19.89 -10.59 17.92
C GLY A 426 -20.86 -9.85 17.00
N THR A 427 -21.70 -8.95 17.50
CA THR A 427 -22.46 -8.02 16.66
C THR A 427 -21.61 -6.84 16.22
N PHE A 428 -21.91 -6.22 15.07
CA PHE A 428 -21.21 -5.03 14.62
C PHE A 428 -21.52 -3.82 15.51
N THR A 429 -20.47 -3.11 15.95
CA THR A 429 -20.63 -1.90 16.76
C THR A 429 -21.33 -0.82 15.95
N ARG A 430 -22.36 -0.20 16.57
CA ARG A 430 -23.04 0.97 16.00
C ARG A 430 -22.29 2.23 16.36
N VAL A 431 -22.00 3.05 15.37
CA VAL A 431 -21.20 4.27 15.50
C VAL A 431 -22.00 5.45 15.03
N ASN A 432 -22.10 6.47 15.86
CA ASN A 432 -22.76 7.72 15.49
C ASN A 432 -21.81 8.58 14.65
N VAL A 433 -22.20 8.84 13.41
CA VAL A 433 -21.49 9.78 12.53
C VAL A 433 -22.45 10.90 12.15
N TYR A 434 -22.23 12.06 12.76
CA TYR A 434 -23.06 13.27 12.56
C TYR A 434 -24.57 13.04 12.74
N GLY A 435 -24.96 12.39 13.83
CA GLY A 435 -26.35 12.18 14.22
C GLY A 435 -27.04 10.98 13.59
N LYS A 436 -26.32 10.16 12.83
CA LYS A 436 -26.82 8.92 12.24
C LYS A 436 -25.94 7.73 12.60
N GLU A 437 -26.55 6.60 12.95
CA GLU A 437 -25.85 5.38 13.30
C GLU A 437 -25.50 4.54 12.07
N TYR A 438 -24.29 3.99 12.07
CA TYR A 438 -23.77 3.09 11.04
C TYR A 438 -23.02 1.94 11.69
N SER A 439 -22.96 0.78 11.01
CA SER A 439 -22.21 -0.40 11.46
C SER A 439 -21.75 -1.22 10.26
N GLY A 440 -20.80 -2.13 10.47
CA GLY A 440 -20.32 -3.03 9.43
C GLY A 440 -19.85 -2.29 8.16
N LYS A 441 -20.27 -2.77 7.00
CA LYS A 441 -19.95 -2.17 5.70
C LYS A 441 -20.40 -0.72 5.56
N ALA A 442 -21.60 -0.39 6.09
CA ALA A 442 -22.14 0.97 6.00
C ALA A 442 -21.28 1.99 6.77
N LEU A 443 -20.61 1.57 7.86
CA LEU A 443 -19.64 2.41 8.57
C LEU A 443 -18.43 2.72 7.68
N TYR A 444 -17.87 1.72 7.02
CA TYR A 444 -16.78 1.93 6.06
C TYR A 444 -17.17 2.92 4.95
N ASP A 445 -18.33 2.70 4.34
CA ASP A 445 -18.83 3.53 3.22
C ASP A 445 -19.00 5.00 3.63
N VAL A 446 -19.57 5.27 4.83
CA VAL A 446 -19.78 6.65 5.29
C VAL A 446 -18.47 7.33 5.68
N LEU A 447 -17.57 6.64 6.38
CA LEU A 447 -16.28 7.19 6.76
C LEU A 447 -15.42 7.51 5.54
N GLU A 448 -15.37 6.61 4.55
CA GLU A 448 -14.69 6.87 3.29
C GLU A 448 -15.27 8.06 2.53
N ASN A 449 -16.60 8.19 2.48
CA ASN A 449 -17.25 9.33 1.83
C ASN A 449 -16.84 10.65 2.48
N TYR A 450 -16.84 10.74 3.81
CA TYR A 450 -16.39 11.95 4.52
C TYR A 450 -14.88 12.18 4.36
N ALA A 451 -14.04 11.14 4.40
CA ALA A 451 -12.60 11.27 4.14
C ALA A 451 -12.34 11.92 2.76
N ARG A 452 -13.06 11.47 1.73
CA ARG A 452 -12.99 12.06 0.38
C ARG A 452 -13.48 13.51 0.36
N LYS A 453 -14.56 13.85 1.10
CA LYS A 453 -15.02 15.24 1.26
C LYS A 453 -13.97 16.11 1.92
N GLY A 454 -13.24 15.63 2.91
CA GLY A 454 -12.15 16.35 3.56
C GLY A 454 -11.09 16.84 2.59
N TYR A 455 -10.85 16.08 1.53
CA TYR A 455 -9.88 16.44 0.49
C TYR A 455 -10.49 17.23 -0.69
N TYR A 456 -11.63 16.77 -1.22
CA TYR A 456 -12.19 17.27 -2.48
C TYR A 456 -13.31 18.31 -2.34
N ALA A 457 -13.97 18.42 -1.19
CA ALA A 457 -15.11 19.33 -1.06
C ALA A 457 -14.70 20.79 -1.19
N ILE A 458 -15.50 21.54 -1.96
CA ILE A 458 -15.37 22.98 -2.13
C ILE A 458 -16.12 23.71 -1.00
N ASP A 459 -17.26 23.17 -0.56
CA ASP A 459 -18.01 23.72 0.56
C ASP A 459 -17.21 23.61 1.86
N PRO A 460 -16.94 24.75 2.56
CA PRO A 460 -16.12 24.73 3.76
C PRO A 460 -16.68 23.89 4.90
N GLY A 461 -18.01 23.81 5.02
CA GLY A 461 -18.68 23.03 6.06
C GLY A 461 -18.51 21.53 5.84
N GLU A 462 -18.74 21.05 4.63
CA GLU A 462 -18.51 19.64 4.26
C GLU A 462 -17.03 19.27 4.30
N LYS A 463 -16.15 20.18 3.87
CA LYS A 463 -14.69 19.98 4.00
C LYS A 463 -14.28 19.81 5.45
N LYS A 464 -14.76 20.68 6.35
CA LYS A 464 -14.45 20.60 7.78
C LYS A 464 -14.92 19.28 8.39
N LYS A 465 -16.14 18.85 8.11
CA LYS A 465 -16.62 17.52 8.53
C LYS A 465 -15.72 16.39 8.06
N GLY A 466 -15.27 16.46 6.81
CA GLY A 466 -14.36 15.46 6.25
C GLY A 466 -13.00 15.45 6.92
N LEU A 467 -12.43 16.63 7.25
CA LEU A 467 -11.17 16.75 7.98
C LEU A 467 -11.29 16.18 9.41
N ASP A 468 -12.42 16.44 10.08
CA ASP A 468 -12.68 15.93 11.40
C ASP A 468 -12.85 14.40 11.39
N ILE A 469 -13.45 13.83 10.34
CA ILE A 469 -13.54 12.37 10.14
C ILE A 469 -12.18 11.74 9.80
N LEU A 470 -11.29 12.38 9.06
CA LEU A 470 -9.93 11.87 8.84
C LEU A 470 -9.17 11.70 10.17
N TRP A 471 -9.32 12.66 11.09
CA TRP A 471 -8.77 12.50 12.44
C TRP A 471 -9.50 11.41 13.24
N PHE A 472 -10.84 11.34 13.17
CA PHE A 472 -11.62 10.27 13.81
C PHE A 472 -11.14 8.88 13.38
N ILE A 473 -10.95 8.67 12.08
CA ILE A 473 -10.48 7.38 11.54
C ILE A 473 -9.08 7.03 12.08
N TRP A 474 -8.21 8.02 12.31
CA TRP A 474 -6.89 7.80 12.87
C TRP A 474 -6.91 7.27 14.32
N GLU A 475 -7.76 7.81 15.20
CA GLU A 475 -7.56 7.68 16.64
C GLU A 475 -8.79 7.13 17.41
N ASN A 476 -9.99 7.16 16.81
CA ASN A 476 -11.19 6.77 17.56
C ASN A 476 -11.27 5.25 17.76
N GLN A 477 -11.73 4.83 18.95
CA GLN A 477 -11.92 3.42 19.34
C GLN A 477 -12.82 2.61 18.40
N ASN A 478 -13.74 3.28 17.69
CA ASN A 478 -14.67 2.68 16.75
C ASN A 478 -14.20 2.80 15.29
N SER A 479 -12.95 3.23 15.09
CA SER A 479 -12.35 3.31 13.76
C SER A 479 -12.03 1.92 13.20
N PRO A 480 -12.32 1.67 11.92
CA PRO A 480 -12.01 0.40 11.28
C PRO A 480 -10.51 0.18 11.04
N VAL A 481 -9.67 1.21 11.18
CA VAL A 481 -8.22 1.09 10.97
C VAL A 481 -7.41 1.22 12.24
N PHE A 482 -7.99 1.70 13.35
CA PHE A 482 -7.30 1.82 14.63
C PHE A 482 -7.43 0.57 15.50
N GLY A 483 -8.64 0.07 15.69
CA GLY A 483 -8.92 -1.24 16.31
C GLY A 483 -8.52 -1.40 17.78
N LYS A 484 -8.40 -0.29 18.53
CA LYS A 484 -8.08 -0.29 19.97
C LYS A 484 -9.03 0.62 20.73
N ALA A 485 -9.20 0.37 22.03
CA ALA A 485 -10.12 1.13 22.89
C ALA A 485 -9.68 2.59 23.08
N LYS A 486 -8.38 2.88 23.08
CA LYS A 486 -7.82 4.23 23.25
C LYS A 486 -6.39 4.29 22.73
N MET A 487 -5.92 5.49 22.39
CA MET A 487 -4.52 5.79 22.11
C MET A 487 -3.89 6.44 23.34
N THR A 488 -2.85 5.81 23.92
CA THR A 488 -2.22 6.25 25.19
C THR A 488 -1.00 7.13 24.96
N THR A 489 -1.03 8.02 23.97
CA THR A 489 0.09 8.89 23.63
C THR A 489 0.52 9.77 24.80
N PHE A 490 -0.43 10.43 25.47
CA PHE A 490 -0.15 11.28 26.62
C PHE A 490 0.50 10.50 27.78
N GLU A 491 -0.09 9.36 28.12
CA GLU A 491 0.36 8.51 29.22
C GLU A 491 1.78 8.01 28.98
N ARG A 492 2.11 7.59 27.78
CA ARG A 492 3.45 7.10 27.41
C ARG A 492 4.53 8.15 27.58
N TYR A 493 4.23 9.42 27.28
CA TYR A 493 5.17 10.50 27.51
C TYR A 493 5.27 10.88 28.98
N PHE A 494 4.15 11.11 29.65
CA PHE A 494 4.12 11.84 30.91
C PHE A 494 3.95 10.98 32.15
N ILE A 495 3.55 9.72 32.06
CA ILE A 495 3.32 8.83 33.21
C ILE A 495 4.30 7.66 33.16
N ALA A 496 4.90 7.32 34.32
CA ALA A 496 5.83 6.20 34.41
C ALA A 496 5.13 4.84 34.56
N ASP A 497 3.92 4.85 35.14
CA ASP A 497 3.15 3.62 35.39
C ASP A 497 2.66 3.00 34.09
N LYS A 498 3.26 1.87 33.72
CA LYS A 498 2.93 1.14 32.49
C LYS A 498 1.50 0.60 32.44
N ALA A 499 0.79 0.53 33.57
CA ALA A 499 -0.63 0.16 33.61
C ALA A 499 -1.47 1.15 32.80
N THR A 500 -1.10 2.46 32.79
CA THR A 500 -1.79 3.49 32.01
C THR A 500 -1.50 3.42 30.51
N HIS A 501 -0.46 2.68 30.09
CA HIS A 501 -0.05 2.53 28.69
C HIS A 501 -0.81 1.40 27.95
N GLN A 502 -1.76 0.75 28.64
CA GLN A 502 -2.53 -0.35 28.03
C GLN A 502 -3.52 0.18 27.00
N GLU A 503 -3.51 -0.43 25.83
CA GLU A 503 -4.41 -0.15 24.71
C GLU A 503 -5.17 -1.44 24.37
N PRO A 504 -6.28 -1.76 25.07
CA PRO A 504 -7.05 -2.96 24.83
C PRO A 504 -7.51 -3.01 23.36
N LYS A 505 -7.37 -4.17 22.76
CA LYS A 505 -7.80 -4.39 21.38
C LYS A 505 -9.33 -4.46 21.29
N ASN A 506 -9.89 -4.07 20.16
CA ASN A 506 -11.32 -4.29 19.86
C ASN A 506 -11.66 -5.78 19.95
N PRO A 507 -12.85 -6.18 20.45
CA PRO A 507 -13.28 -7.57 20.52
C PRO A 507 -13.15 -8.35 19.22
N TYR A 508 -13.20 -7.67 18.06
CA TYR A 508 -12.93 -8.22 16.74
C TYR A 508 -11.72 -9.17 16.71
N TYR A 509 -10.57 -8.77 17.30
CA TYR A 509 -9.33 -9.57 17.21
C TYR A 509 -9.40 -10.90 17.94
N ARG A 510 -10.20 -10.97 19.01
CA ARG A 510 -10.47 -12.23 19.71
C ARG A 510 -11.49 -13.08 18.96
N LEU A 511 -12.52 -12.45 18.44
CA LEU A 511 -13.64 -13.10 17.74
C LEU A 511 -13.23 -13.69 16.38
N LEU A 512 -12.13 -13.25 15.80
CA LEU A 512 -11.60 -13.80 14.52
C LEU A 512 -11.12 -15.26 14.62
N GLU A 513 -11.01 -15.83 15.82
CA GLU A 513 -10.77 -17.27 15.98
C GLU A 513 -12.04 -18.11 15.70
N GLU A 514 -13.21 -17.47 15.61
CA GLU A 514 -14.51 -18.09 15.39
C GLU A 514 -14.89 -17.98 13.90
N GLU A 515 -14.99 -19.14 13.22
CA GLU A 515 -15.31 -19.18 11.78
C GLU A 515 -16.67 -18.55 11.46
N GLU A 516 -17.64 -18.64 12.37
CA GLU A 516 -18.97 -18.02 12.20
C GLU A 516 -18.88 -16.51 12.12
N VAL A 517 -18.00 -15.88 12.92
CA VAL A 517 -17.77 -14.44 12.89
C VAL A 517 -17.10 -14.03 11.58
N VAL A 518 -16.10 -14.78 11.13
CA VAL A 518 -15.43 -14.53 9.85
C VAL A 518 -16.44 -14.61 8.69
N ASN A 519 -17.31 -15.63 8.68
CA ASN A 519 -18.37 -15.77 7.68
C ASN A 519 -19.39 -14.63 7.74
N ARG A 520 -19.74 -14.14 8.94
CA ARG A 520 -20.64 -12.98 9.11
C ARG A 520 -20.04 -11.71 8.51
N ILE A 521 -18.73 -11.48 8.72
CA ILE A 521 -18.03 -10.34 8.12
C ILE A 521 -18.03 -10.47 6.60
N LEU A 522 -17.67 -11.63 6.06
CA LEU A 522 -17.68 -11.86 4.61
C LEU A 522 -19.06 -11.60 4.00
N SER A 523 -20.13 -12.13 4.63
CA SER A 523 -21.50 -11.93 4.17
C SER A 523 -21.94 -10.46 4.23
N GLU A 524 -21.54 -9.70 5.26
CA GLU A 524 -21.81 -8.25 5.37
C GLU A 524 -21.24 -7.47 4.17
N PHE A 525 -20.09 -7.90 3.64
CA PHE A 525 -19.47 -7.30 2.45
C PHE A 525 -19.87 -7.99 1.14
N GLY A 526 -20.87 -8.87 1.16
CA GLY A 526 -21.44 -9.52 -0.02
C GLY A 526 -20.62 -10.70 -0.54
N LEU A 527 -19.81 -11.33 0.31
CA LEU A 527 -19.02 -12.51 -0.02
C LEU A 527 -19.53 -13.74 0.72
N GLU A 528 -19.65 -14.86 -0.02
CA GLU A 528 -20.10 -16.14 0.50
C GLU A 528 -19.29 -17.29 -0.11
N GLY A 529 -19.29 -18.42 0.56
CA GLY A 529 -18.70 -19.67 0.08
C GLY A 529 -17.30 -19.96 0.58
N ALA A 530 -16.77 -21.11 0.15
CA ALA A 530 -15.49 -21.63 0.62
C ALA A 530 -14.26 -20.91 0.02
N GLU A 531 -14.46 -20.16 -1.06
CA GLU A 531 -13.40 -19.42 -1.76
C GLU A 531 -13.42 -17.92 -1.42
N ALA A 532 -14.16 -17.51 -0.38
CA ALA A 532 -14.17 -16.16 0.13
C ALA A 532 -13.14 -16.05 1.27
N HIS A 533 -12.28 -15.02 1.20
CA HIS A 533 -11.21 -14.81 2.16
C HIS A 533 -11.21 -13.36 2.67
N ILE A 534 -10.85 -13.16 3.94
CA ILE A 534 -10.44 -11.88 4.49
C ILE A 534 -8.92 -11.80 4.44
N ILE A 535 -8.38 -10.70 3.93
CA ILE A 535 -6.95 -10.41 3.91
C ILE A 535 -6.75 -9.07 4.61
N ASN A 536 -6.02 -9.07 5.74
CA ASN A 536 -5.75 -7.86 6.52
C ASN A 536 -4.32 -7.79 7.07
N GLY A 537 -3.96 -6.63 7.63
CA GLY A 537 -2.67 -6.32 8.25
C GLY A 537 -2.80 -5.79 9.68
N HIS A 538 -2.09 -4.68 9.98
CA HIS A 538 -2.17 -3.85 11.18
C HIS A 538 -1.64 -4.47 12.48
N ILE A 539 -1.88 -5.74 12.74
CA ILE A 539 -1.36 -6.43 13.92
C ILE A 539 -0.40 -7.52 13.47
N PRO A 540 0.90 -7.35 13.75
CA PRO A 540 1.91 -8.29 13.31
C PRO A 540 1.70 -9.69 13.90
N VAL A 541 1.82 -10.71 13.05
CA VAL A 541 1.83 -12.11 13.45
C VAL A 541 3.14 -12.43 14.17
N GLU A 542 3.07 -12.89 15.41
CA GLU A 542 4.23 -13.29 16.19
C GLU A 542 4.69 -14.72 15.81
N ALA A 543 5.23 -14.88 14.58
CA ALA A 543 5.67 -16.18 14.05
C ALA A 543 6.69 -16.87 14.97
N LYS A 544 7.57 -16.14 15.64
CA LYS A 544 8.49 -16.67 16.67
C LYS A 544 7.78 -17.38 17.83
N ARG A 545 6.54 -17.00 18.11
CA ARG A 545 5.71 -17.63 19.15
C ARG A 545 4.81 -18.70 18.63
N GLY A 546 4.92 -19.04 17.34
CA GLY A 546 4.12 -20.08 16.70
C GLY A 546 2.73 -19.61 16.25
N GLU A 547 2.48 -18.29 16.20
CA GLU A 547 1.23 -17.77 15.66
C GLU A 547 1.17 -18.00 14.16
N SER A 548 0.01 -18.51 13.67
CA SER A 548 -0.22 -18.74 12.25
C SER A 548 -0.85 -17.51 11.58
N PRO A 549 -0.33 -17.06 10.41
CA PRO A 549 -0.98 -16.04 9.60
C PRO A 549 -2.27 -16.55 8.91
N VAL A 550 -2.46 -17.87 8.88
CA VAL A 550 -3.62 -18.54 8.24
C VAL A 550 -4.55 -19.00 9.35
N LYS A 551 -5.76 -18.47 9.41
CA LYS A 551 -6.78 -18.78 10.42
C LYS A 551 -8.08 -19.25 9.77
N CYS A 552 -8.97 -19.85 10.55
CA CYS A 552 -10.29 -20.33 10.13
C CYS A 552 -10.26 -21.15 8.83
N GLY A 553 -9.35 -22.14 8.76
CA GLY A 553 -9.23 -23.01 7.58
C GLY A 553 -8.83 -22.29 6.29
N GLY A 554 -8.19 -21.11 6.38
CA GLY A 554 -7.79 -20.29 5.24
C GLY A 554 -8.74 -19.14 4.90
N LYS A 555 -9.87 -19.01 5.58
CA LYS A 555 -10.82 -17.90 5.35
C LYS A 555 -10.30 -16.56 5.84
N LEU A 556 -9.36 -16.54 6.78
CA LEU A 556 -8.71 -15.33 7.28
C LEU A 556 -7.19 -15.45 7.10
N LEU A 557 -6.61 -14.43 6.46
CA LEU A 557 -5.20 -14.33 6.15
C LEU A 557 -4.67 -13.00 6.71
N ILE A 558 -3.87 -13.08 7.78
CA ILE A 558 -3.22 -11.91 8.39
C ILE A 558 -1.81 -11.82 7.79
N ILE A 559 -1.59 -10.83 6.93
CA ILE A 559 -0.34 -10.72 6.16
C ILE A 559 0.67 -9.70 6.72
N ASP A 560 0.41 -9.13 7.91
CA ASP A 560 1.41 -8.35 8.63
C ASP A 560 2.44 -9.29 9.28
N GLY A 561 3.63 -9.33 8.71
CA GLY A 561 4.76 -10.09 9.20
C GLY A 561 5.85 -9.22 9.84
N GLY A 562 5.56 -7.93 10.08
CA GLY A 562 6.53 -6.99 10.63
C GLY A 562 7.59 -6.57 9.61
N PHE A 563 7.16 -5.98 8.50
CA PHE A 563 8.04 -5.46 7.44
C PHE A 563 9.03 -4.43 8.00
N SER A 564 8.57 -3.56 8.92
CA SER A 564 9.40 -2.59 9.61
C SER A 564 10.48 -3.27 10.46
N LYS A 565 11.72 -2.79 10.35
CA LYS A 565 12.88 -3.24 11.13
C LYS A 565 12.62 -3.24 12.65
N ALA A 566 11.78 -2.33 13.13
CA ALA A 566 11.40 -2.24 14.56
C ALA A 566 10.62 -3.47 15.06
N TYR A 567 9.91 -4.18 14.17
CA TYR A 567 9.13 -5.37 14.53
C TYR A 567 9.82 -6.69 14.25
N GLN A 568 10.78 -6.76 13.34
CA GLN A 568 11.50 -7.98 12.96
C GLN A 568 12.08 -8.77 14.14
N PRO A 569 12.60 -8.13 15.23
CA PRO A 569 13.03 -8.87 16.42
C PRO A 569 11.92 -9.65 17.12
N LYS A 570 10.66 -9.18 17.04
CA LYS A 570 9.49 -9.79 17.66
C LYS A 570 8.85 -10.85 16.75
N THR A 571 8.68 -10.53 15.47
CA THR A 571 8.03 -11.41 14.48
C THR A 571 8.93 -12.54 14.03
N GLY A 572 10.24 -12.29 13.91
CA GLY A 572 11.23 -13.24 13.43
C GLY A 572 11.35 -13.34 11.91
N ILE A 573 10.54 -12.58 11.19
CA ILE A 573 10.52 -12.44 9.74
C ILE A 573 10.44 -10.97 9.36
N ALA A 574 10.57 -10.67 8.09
CA ALA A 574 10.55 -9.32 7.55
C ALA A 574 9.38 -9.09 6.57
N GLY A 575 8.22 -9.58 6.95
CA GLY A 575 6.99 -9.40 6.19
C GLY A 575 6.51 -10.64 5.45
N TYR A 576 5.26 -10.58 5.01
CA TYR A 576 4.64 -11.57 4.13
C TYR A 576 4.28 -10.95 2.79
N THR A 577 4.29 -11.78 1.74
CA THR A 577 3.51 -11.52 0.51
C THR A 577 2.54 -12.68 0.31
N LEU A 578 1.26 -12.38 0.22
CA LEU A 578 0.30 -13.34 -0.26
C LEU A 578 0.26 -13.28 -1.79
N ILE A 579 0.32 -14.43 -2.44
CA ILE A 579 0.33 -14.58 -3.89
C ILE A 579 -0.92 -15.35 -4.30
N TYR A 580 -1.79 -14.75 -5.10
CA TYR A 580 -2.97 -15.38 -5.67
C TYR A 580 -2.81 -15.54 -7.18
N ASN A 581 -2.61 -16.75 -7.63
CA ASN A 581 -2.45 -17.08 -9.04
C ASN A 581 -3.53 -18.05 -9.53
N SER A 582 -3.36 -18.60 -10.74
CA SER A 582 -4.33 -19.53 -11.32
C SER A 582 -4.39 -20.91 -10.62
N TYR A 583 -3.47 -21.21 -9.73
CA TYR A 583 -3.41 -22.47 -8.96
C TYR A 583 -3.88 -22.32 -7.51
N GLY A 584 -4.12 -21.09 -7.03
CA GLY A 584 -4.60 -20.82 -5.69
C GLY A 584 -3.80 -19.76 -4.94
N LEU A 585 -3.82 -19.84 -3.62
CA LEU A 585 -3.21 -18.91 -2.68
C LEU A 585 -1.94 -19.51 -2.05
N VAL A 586 -0.86 -18.75 -2.10
CA VAL A 586 0.44 -19.11 -1.49
C VAL A 586 0.94 -17.91 -0.68
N LEU A 587 1.32 -18.12 0.56
CA LEU A 587 1.92 -17.11 1.41
C LEU A 587 3.44 -17.27 1.41
N ALA A 588 4.18 -16.22 1.06
CA ALA A 588 5.63 -16.15 1.12
C ALA A 588 6.06 -15.31 2.34
N ALA A 589 6.78 -15.92 3.27
CA ALA A 589 7.41 -15.23 4.40
C ALA A 589 8.83 -14.80 4.01
N HIS A 590 9.17 -13.54 4.23
CA HIS A 590 10.46 -12.96 3.86
C HIS A 590 11.41 -12.91 5.04
N GLU A 591 12.68 -13.26 4.80
CA GLU A 591 13.77 -12.94 5.73
C GLU A 591 14.21 -11.47 5.60
N PRO A 592 14.91 -10.91 6.59
CA PRO A 592 15.41 -9.55 6.52
C PRO A 592 16.32 -9.32 5.32
N PHE A 593 16.12 -8.21 4.61
CA PHE A 593 16.97 -7.77 3.52
C PHE A 593 18.16 -6.98 4.06
N GLU A 594 19.37 -7.35 3.65
CA GLU A 594 20.57 -6.68 4.14
C GLU A 594 20.85 -5.37 3.41
N SER A 595 21.17 -5.45 2.12
CA SER A 595 21.35 -4.27 1.25
C SER A 595 21.35 -4.62 -0.23
N VAL A 596 21.14 -3.61 -1.08
CA VAL A 596 21.22 -3.73 -2.56
C VAL A 596 22.64 -4.10 -2.99
N GLU A 597 23.67 -3.50 -2.39
CA GLU A 597 25.08 -3.76 -2.72
C GLU A 597 25.40 -5.23 -2.50
N LYS A 598 25.00 -5.80 -1.36
CA LYS A 598 25.23 -7.21 -1.06
C LYS A 598 24.43 -8.14 -1.96
N ALA A 599 23.21 -7.77 -2.31
CA ALA A 599 22.40 -8.52 -3.27
C ALA A 599 23.07 -8.57 -4.65
N VAL A 600 23.70 -7.49 -5.10
CA VAL A 600 24.39 -7.42 -6.40
C VAL A 600 25.73 -8.15 -6.36
N GLN A 601 26.53 -7.97 -5.31
CA GLN A 601 27.88 -8.55 -5.18
C GLN A 601 27.83 -10.06 -4.98
N ASP A 602 27.10 -10.52 -4.00
CA ASP A 602 27.04 -11.92 -3.59
C ASP A 602 25.89 -12.66 -4.28
N GLY A 603 25.00 -11.94 -4.99
CA GLY A 603 23.73 -12.45 -5.48
C GLY A 603 22.83 -12.91 -4.35
N SER A 604 22.96 -12.32 -3.15
CA SER A 604 22.06 -12.65 -2.04
C SER A 604 20.63 -12.28 -2.42
N ASP A 605 19.70 -13.15 -2.10
CA ASP A 605 18.26 -12.93 -2.29
C ASP A 605 17.60 -13.09 -0.92
N ILE A 606 16.46 -12.48 -0.73
CA ILE A 606 15.65 -12.77 0.45
C ILE A 606 15.23 -14.24 0.35
N ALA A 607 15.64 -15.05 1.31
CA ALA A 607 15.11 -16.38 1.45
C ALA A 607 13.63 -16.24 1.83
N SER A 608 12.77 -16.88 1.05
CA SER A 608 11.33 -16.86 1.31
C SER A 608 10.85 -18.28 1.54
N HIS A 609 10.27 -18.50 2.71
CA HIS A 609 9.56 -19.74 3.00
C HIS A 609 8.12 -19.63 2.52
N THR A 610 7.67 -20.59 1.72
CA THR A 610 6.30 -20.59 1.18
C THR A 610 5.40 -21.53 1.97
N ILE A 611 4.22 -21.01 2.33
CA ILE A 611 3.13 -21.79 2.94
C ILE A 611 2.02 -21.86 1.90
N LEU A 612 1.63 -23.08 1.53
CA LEU A 612 0.47 -23.29 0.68
C LEU A 612 -0.79 -23.04 1.51
N VAL A 613 -1.55 -22.01 1.16
CA VAL A 613 -2.80 -21.66 1.84
C VAL A 613 -3.96 -22.42 1.22
N GLN A 614 -4.07 -22.36 -0.10
CA GLN A 614 -5.13 -23.03 -0.85
C GLN A 614 -4.63 -23.48 -2.21
N HIS A 615 -4.93 -24.71 -2.58
CA HIS A 615 -4.73 -25.21 -3.93
C HIS A 615 -6.08 -25.55 -4.56
N VAL A 616 -6.32 -25.03 -5.77
CA VAL A 616 -7.57 -25.31 -6.48
C VAL A 616 -7.43 -26.58 -7.31
N VAL A 617 -8.48 -27.39 -7.32
CA VAL A 617 -8.52 -28.65 -8.09
C VAL A 617 -8.47 -28.38 -9.60
N ARG A 618 -9.14 -27.32 -10.05
CA ARG A 618 -9.14 -26.84 -11.42
C ARG A 618 -8.45 -25.49 -11.52
N ARG A 619 -7.52 -25.35 -12.45
CA ARG A 619 -6.83 -24.10 -12.72
C ARG A 619 -7.84 -22.97 -12.99
N LYS A 620 -7.74 -21.85 -12.25
CA LYS A 620 -8.61 -20.68 -12.44
C LYS A 620 -8.27 -19.96 -13.73
N LEU A 621 -9.31 -19.54 -14.44
CA LEU A 621 -9.24 -18.78 -15.67
C LEU A 621 -9.64 -17.32 -15.42
N VAL A 622 -9.43 -16.44 -16.40
CA VAL A 622 -9.95 -15.07 -16.38
C VAL A 622 -11.47 -15.09 -16.21
N ALA A 623 -12.15 -16.06 -16.79
CA ALA A 623 -13.59 -16.27 -16.62
C ALA A 623 -14.05 -16.37 -15.15
N ASP A 624 -13.19 -16.84 -14.24
CA ASP A 624 -13.51 -17.05 -12.83
C ASP A 624 -13.22 -15.79 -11.96
N THR A 625 -12.86 -14.64 -12.59
CA THR A 625 -12.47 -13.39 -11.93
C THR A 625 -13.48 -12.27 -12.11
N ASP A 626 -13.31 -11.18 -11.38
CA ASP A 626 -14.11 -9.96 -11.53
C ASP A 626 -13.98 -9.36 -12.92
N ILE A 627 -12.75 -9.32 -13.45
CA ILE A 627 -12.50 -8.92 -14.85
C ILE A 627 -13.29 -9.83 -15.80
N GLY A 628 -13.34 -11.13 -15.52
CA GLY A 628 -14.14 -12.08 -16.32
C GLY A 628 -15.65 -11.76 -16.28
N ARG A 629 -16.18 -11.27 -15.15
CA ARG A 629 -17.57 -10.79 -15.07
C ARG A 629 -17.81 -9.56 -15.92
N GLU A 630 -16.88 -8.60 -15.89
CA GLU A 630 -16.91 -7.39 -16.72
C GLU A 630 -16.84 -7.74 -18.22
N LEU A 631 -15.94 -8.64 -18.63
CA LEU A 631 -15.82 -9.09 -20.00
C LEU A 631 -17.11 -9.77 -20.50
N ARG A 632 -17.74 -10.60 -19.66
CA ARG A 632 -19.04 -11.20 -20.02
C ARG A 632 -20.15 -10.16 -20.14
N ALA A 633 -20.15 -9.09 -19.33
CA ALA A 633 -21.08 -7.97 -19.50
C ALA A 633 -20.85 -7.28 -20.85
N SER A 634 -19.60 -6.97 -21.16
CA SER A 634 -19.23 -6.36 -22.46
C SER A 634 -19.60 -7.25 -23.65
N ILE A 635 -19.44 -8.57 -23.53
CA ILE A 635 -19.87 -9.52 -24.57
C ILE A 635 -21.38 -9.44 -24.78
N ARG A 636 -22.19 -9.44 -23.70
CA ARG A 636 -23.65 -9.31 -23.82
C ARG A 636 -24.06 -8.00 -24.48
N ASP A 637 -23.39 -6.89 -24.15
CA ASP A 637 -23.64 -5.58 -24.74
C ASP A 637 -23.32 -5.58 -26.25
N LEU A 638 -22.20 -6.20 -26.64
CA LEU A 638 -21.83 -6.35 -28.06
C LEU A 638 -22.76 -7.31 -28.82
N GLU A 639 -23.25 -8.37 -28.19
CA GLU A 639 -24.25 -9.26 -28.76
C GLU A 639 -25.57 -8.53 -28.99
N ALA A 640 -25.99 -7.64 -28.08
CA ALA A 640 -27.14 -6.78 -28.22
C ALA A 640 -26.94 -5.77 -29.39
N LEU A 641 -25.75 -5.17 -29.51
CA LEU A 641 -25.39 -4.30 -30.62
C LEU A 641 -25.42 -5.05 -31.95
N LEU A 642 -24.82 -6.24 -31.99
CA LEU A 642 -24.81 -7.09 -33.16
C LEU A 642 -26.25 -7.43 -33.63
N GLN A 643 -27.13 -7.74 -32.67
CA GLN A 643 -28.54 -8.01 -32.97
C GLN A 643 -29.26 -6.76 -33.47
N ALA A 644 -28.98 -5.57 -32.90
CA ALA A 644 -29.56 -4.31 -33.35
C ALA A 644 -29.19 -3.95 -34.83
N TYR A 645 -27.96 -4.28 -35.23
CA TYR A 645 -27.57 -4.18 -36.66
C TYR A 645 -28.33 -5.16 -37.53
N ARG A 646 -28.46 -6.43 -37.13
CA ARG A 646 -29.18 -7.47 -37.88
C ARG A 646 -30.67 -7.20 -37.98
N ASP A 647 -31.28 -6.62 -36.97
CA ASP A 647 -32.68 -6.23 -36.92
C ASP A 647 -32.96 -4.91 -37.73
N GLY A 648 -31.90 -4.25 -38.24
CA GLY A 648 -32.03 -2.98 -38.99
C GLY A 648 -32.37 -1.77 -38.09
N ILE A 649 -32.24 -1.89 -36.78
CA ILE A 649 -32.49 -0.80 -35.79
C ILE A 649 -31.33 0.21 -35.81
N LEU A 650 -30.12 -0.28 -35.99
CA LEU A 650 -28.93 0.52 -36.21
C LEU A 650 -28.36 0.24 -37.60
N VAL A 651 -27.78 1.27 -38.19
CA VAL A 651 -27.14 1.18 -39.51
C VAL A 651 -25.62 1.14 -39.32
N GLU A 652 -24.98 0.22 -40.04
CA GLU A 652 -23.52 0.14 -40.07
C GLU A 652 -22.92 1.42 -40.67
N LYS A 653 -21.79 1.85 -40.13
CA LYS A 653 -20.98 2.96 -40.64
C LYS A 653 -19.75 2.35 -41.33
N ILE A 654 -19.74 2.32 -42.65
CA ILE A 654 -18.65 1.79 -43.47
C ILE A 654 -17.63 2.88 -43.74
#